data_8413176ca82cd70a88e066a54b2ae788
#
_entry.id   8413176ca82cd70a88e066a54b2ae788
#
_cell.length_a   1.000
_cell.length_b   1.000
_cell.length_c   1.000
_cell.angle_alpha   90.00
_cell.angle_beta   90.00
_cell.angle_gamma   90.00
#
_symmetry.space_group_name_H-M   'P 1'
#
loop_
_entity.id
_entity.type
_entity.pdbx_description
1 polymer ?
#
loop_
_entity_poly.entity_id
_entity_poly.type
_entity_poly.pdbx_seq_one_letter_code
_entity_poly.pdbx_strand_id
1 'polypeptide(L)'
;MRRIPWTRTATMGVCASIASLALAAPATAVPDLAGRTPASVARSAAAPLSHPTPPAPSAAPTTPPPPGGPVKPSKGVTPDEIRKAQEAERYWTPERIRSAVPVEAPDTGAKNPDEQRAPAVRGKRSLREPSHEVGAGIATVGVFLIRSDDGSPTPNQFCTADSVTSPTKSLVITAAHCLKGNKSYSKVAFVPGYRAGASTAGQAGETPYGIFPMQEGKVWIDGRYLSPSPYDDVDFAFLRVGPNSRGQLLEDATGTGNTLTTTSSANLARKNVTLIGYPGGQKTPLQCTNDTSAVKNRFMEIKCARFRSGVSGGPFLDAFDGSRGKLVGVIGGYNTGGLSDDISYSSQFDDDVVRLYDQAVGDAEPDEPNLMGSGGTWQHATVMAAGSFHTASVRDHRSDLIVRWSDGEVSLYPGNGKFGFRKDVQLLKKNKDWEQAQVITAGDFTGDGTDDLFVRWANGRMTLYKDVNETNKLTDAIQLRGPNSTWTHAANITAGRFGGGNTAKDDLVVRWDGGGVTLYTDVDADGIHAERQLAKSNTTWPHTADLAAGDFSGPSGDQDLFVRWDDGEVTVYEDLAAAGLKKEHQLRPAKSAWRSGLLTTAGAFGGGSGQDDLVTLWPKGKLSLYADTTATSLAREHNLVPAMAN
;
A
#
# COMPACT_ATOMS: atom_id res chain seq x y z
N MET A 1 -22.69 -41.87 -36.83
CA MET A 1 -23.27 -42.03 -38.20
C MET A 1 -24.29 -40.92 -38.44
N ARG A 2 -24.19 -40.30 -39.61
CA ARG A 2 -25.06 -39.30 -40.24
C ARG A 2 -24.91 -37.85 -39.76
N ARG A 3 -24.10 -37.11 -40.53
CA ARG A 3 -24.12 -35.68 -40.71
C ARG A 3 -25.26 -35.27 -41.66
N ILE A 4 -25.88 -34.13 -41.43
CA ILE A 4 -26.70 -33.42 -42.44
C ILE A 4 -26.25 -31.94 -42.45
N PRO A 5 -26.01 -31.35 -43.61
CA PRO A 5 -25.47 -29.98 -43.75
C PRO A 5 -26.59 -28.95 -43.89
N TRP A 6 -26.32 -27.70 -43.46
CA TRP A 6 -27.18 -26.56 -43.74
C TRP A 6 -26.54 -25.60 -44.74
N THR A 7 -27.28 -25.38 -45.80
CA THR A 7 -27.00 -24.51 -46.92
C THR A 7 -27.26 -23.05 -46.60
N ARG A 8 -26.38 -22.20 -47.12
CA ARG A 8 -26.54 -20.75 -47.14
C ARG A 8 -27.60 -20.34 -48.18
N THR A 9 -28.39 -19.31 -47.85
CA THR A 9 -29.10 -18.51 -48.87
C THR A 9 -28.85 -17.05 -48.57
N ALA A 10 -28.23 -16.37 -49.54
CA ALA A 10 -28.05 -14.92 -49.59
C ALA A 10 -29.25 -14.30 -50.25
N THR A 11 -29.71 -13.16 -49.75
CA THR A 11 -30.64 -12.29 -50.50
C THR A 11 -30.13 -10.84 -50.42
N MET A 12 -29.83 -10.34 -51.60
CA MET A 12 -29.54 -8.91 -51.90
C MET A 12 -30.86 -8.11 -52.01
N GLY A 13 -30.74 -6.83 -51.79
CA GLY A 13 -31.70 -5.79 -52.29
C GLY A 13 -31.86 -4.67 -51.27
N VAL A 14 -31.61 -3.51 -51.53
CA VAL A 14 -31.66 -2.45 -52.55
C VAL A 14 -31.55 -1.11 -51.78
N CYS A 15 -30.66 -0.26 -52.21
CA CYS A 15 -30.50 1.12 -51.78
C CYS A 15 -31.73 1.97 -52.15
N ALA A 16 -32.10 2.89 -51.24
CA ALA A 16 -32.85 4.09 -51.64
C ALA A 16 -32.31 5.31 -50.87
N SER A 17 -31.70 6.20 -51.60
CA SER A 17 -31.28 7.54 -51.21
C SER A 17 -32.50 8.46 -51.16
N ILE A 18 -32.65 9.29 -50.09
CA ILE A 18 -33.47 10.49 -50.16
C ILE A 18 -32.70 11.66 -49.57
N ALA A 19 -32.77 12.74 -50.39
CA ALA A 19 -31.99 13.95 -50.25
C ALA A 19 -32.53 14.94 -49.19
N SER A 20 -31.62 15.81 -48.81
CA SER A 20 -31.71 16.99 -47.96
C SER A 20 -32.79 17.99 -48.33
N LEU A 21 -33.41 18.62 -47.35
CA LEU A 21 -33.92 20.00 -47.46
C LEU A 21 -33.56 20.77 -46.18
N ALA A 22 -32.75 21.80 -46.34
CA ALA A 22 -32.48 22.80 -45.31
C ALA A 22 -33.55 23.89 -45.38
N LEU A 23 -34.15 24.27 -44.25
CA LEU A 23 -34.90 25.51 -44.11
C LEU A 23 -34.23 26.41 -43.07
N ALA A 24 -33.82 27.58 -43.53
CA ALA A 24 -33.35 28.68 -42.70
C ALA A 24 -34.51 29.44 -42.08
N ALA A 25 -34.38 29.87 -40.83
CA ALA A 25 -35.29 30.82 -40.18
C ALA A 25 -34.50 32.08 -39.74
N PRO A 26 -35.16 33.25 -39.71
CA PRO A 26 -34.46 34.52 -39.61
C PRO A 26 -34.19 34.96 -38.15
N ALA A 27 -33.10 35.73 -38.04
CA ALA A 27 -32.69 36.44 -36.84
C ALA A 27 -33.61 37.60 -36.50
N THR A 28 -33.98 37.74 -35.23
CA THR A 28 -34.50 38.98 -34.68
C THR A 28 -33.55 39.52 -33.59
N ALA A 29 -33.30 40.82 -33.70
CA ALA A 29 -32.32 41.60 -32.98
C ALA A 29 -32.73 41.88 -31.50
N VAL A 30 -31.68 42.07 -30.71
CA VAL A 30 -31.61 42.43 -29.29
C VAL A 30 -31.81 43.94 -29.09
N PRO A 31 -32.24 44.40 -27.90
CA PRO A 31 -31.61 45.61 -27.37
C PRO A 31 -30.80 45.35 -26.13
N ASP A 32 -29.68 46.02 -26.14
CA ASP A 32 -28.63 46.20 -25.15
C ASP A 32 -29.20 46.85 -23.88
N LEU A 33 -28.86 46.28 -22.70
CA LEU A 33 -28.94 46.95 -21.40
C LEU A 33 -27.70 46.63 -20.59
N ALA A 34 -26.81 47.61 -20.58
CA ALA A 34 -25.59 47.65 -19.82
C ALA A 34 -25.81 47.60 -18.30
N GLY A 35 -24.94 46.92 -17.60
CA GLY A 35 -24.52 47.23 -16.24
C GLY A 35 -25.09 46.40 -15.13
N ARG A 36 -24.42 45.30 -14.81
CA ARG A 36 -24.07 44.89 -13.42
C ARG A 36 -23.19 43.63 -13.52
N THR A 37 -21.93 43.79 -13.13
CA THR A 37 -21.00 42.69 -12.88
C THR A 37 -21.46 41.85 -11.70
N PRO A 38 -21.63 40.53 -11.84
CA PRO A 38 -21.68 39.64 -10.68
C PRO A 38 -20.26 39.38 -10.19
N ALA A 39 -20.07 39.59 -8.89
CA ALA A 39 -18.87 39.15 -8.21
C ALA A 39 -18.61 37.68 -8.47
N SER A 40 -17.45 37.38 -9.03
CA SER A 40 -16.94 36.01 -9.17
C SER A 40 -16.68 35.46 -7.78
N VAL A 41 -17.53 34.59 -7.29
CA VAL A 41 -17.18 33.65 -6.22
C VAL A 41 -16.19 32.66 -6.87
N ALA A 42 -14.91 32.92 -6.66
CA ALA A 42 -13.87 31.96 -6.98
C ALA A 42 -14.14 30.70 -6.13
N ARG A 43 -14.62 29.65 -6.77
CA ARG A 43 -14.49 28.30 -6.23
C ARG A 43 -13.00 28.03 -6.13
N SER A 44 -12.51 28.01 -4.91
CA SER A 44 -11.19 27.47 -4.61
C SER A 44 -11.22 26.01 -5.04
N ALA A 45 -10.66 25.72 -6.22
CA ALA A 45 -10.25 24.38 -6.54
C ALA A 45 -9.19 24.02 -5.48
N ALA A 46 -9.44 22.99 -4.70
CA ALA A 46 -8.42 22.40 -3.85
C ALA A 46 -7.25 22.06 -4.77
N ALA A 47 -6.15 22.74 -4.59
CA ALA A 47 -4.91 22.38 -5.25
C ALA A 47 -4.55 20.97 -4.80
N PRO A 48 -4.02 20.12 -5.69
CA PRO A 48 -3.42 18.86 -5.26
C PRO A 48 -2.41 19.21 -4.17
N LEU A 49 -2.41 18.45 -3.08
CA LEU A 49 -1.45 18.58 -2.00
C LEU A 49 -0.06 18.55 -2.63
N SER A 50 0.50 19.73 -2.86
CA SER A 50 1.88 19.85 -3.28
C SER A 50 2.70 19.36 -2.09
N HIS A 51 3.34 18.19 -2.27
CA HIS A 51 4.40 17.76 -1.36
C HIS A 51 5.31 18.96 -1.09
N PRO A 52 5.69 19.26 0.15
CA PRO A 52 6.61 20.33 0.41
C PRO A 52 7.87 20.09 -0.43
N THR A 53 8.14 20.97 -1.36
CA THR A 53 9.38 20.94 -2.13
C THR A 53 10.52 20.95 -1.13
N PRO A 54 11.42 19.96 -1.11
CA PRO A 54 12.54 20.00 -0.19
C PRO A 54 13.27 21.33 -0.36
N PRO A 55 13.74 21.95 0.71
CA PRO A 55 14.50 23.20 0.62
C PRO A 55 15.68 23.00 -0.34
N ALA A 56 15.94 23.99 -1.16
CA ALA A 56 17.07 23.96 -2.09
C ALA A 56 18.35 23.59 -1.34
N PRO A 57 19.11 22.60 -1.84
CA PRO A 57 20.23 22.05 -1.11
C PRO A 57 21.31 23.10 -0.89
N SER A 58 21.66 23.32 0.39
CA SER A 58 22.90 24.01 0.74
C SER A 58 24.10 23.18 0.24
N ALA A 59 25.10 23.82 -0.34
CA ALA A 59 26.31 23.12 -0.78
C ALA A 59 26.92 22.35 0.42
N ALA A 60 27.04 21.04 0.28
CA ALA A 60 27.65 20.22 1.33
C ALA A 60 29.13 20.57 1.49
N PRO A 61 29.64 20.60 2.73
CA PRO A 61 31.09 20.72 2.93
C PRO A 61 31.78 19.48 2.37
N THR A 62 32.72 19.66 1.47
CA THR A 62 33.47 18.58 0.81
C THR A 62 34.49 17.90 1.74
N THR A 63 34.64 18.39 2.95
CA THR A 63 35.52 17.83 4.00
C THR A 63 34.79 17.85 5.34
N PRO A 64 34.90 16.75 6.15
CA PRO A 64 34.39 16.79 7.51
C PRO A 64 35.01 17.95 8.29
N PRO A 65 34.24 18.60 9.17
CA PRO A 65 34.83 19.63 10.03
C PRO A 65 35.96 19.02 10.88
N PRO A 66 37.04 19.76 11.15
CA PRO A 66 38.13 19.27 11.98
C PRO A 66 37.60 18.89 13.38
N PRO A 67 38.05 17.75 13.95
CA PRO A 67 37.64 17.34 15.28
C PRO A 67 38.10 18.38 16.31
N GLY A 68 37.17 18.94 17.11
CA GLY A 68 37.48 19.64 18.35
C GLY A 68 37.17 21.12 18.47
N GLY A 69 36.55 21.79 17.50
CA GLY A 69 36.05 23.16 17.68
C GLY A 69 34.70 23.22 18.45
N PRO A 70 34.41 24.30 19.22
CA PRO A 70 33.10 24.46 19.86
C PRO A 70 32.03 24.60 18.79
N VAL A 71 31.18 23.60 18.68
CA VAL A 71 30.03 23.57 17.75
C VAL A 71 28.80 23.97 18.54
N LYS A 72 28.00 24.89 18.01
CA LYS A 72 26.72 25.27 18.62
C LYS A 72 25.71 24.15 18.39
N PRO A 73 24.97 23.68 19.42
CA PRO A 73 23.88 22.72 19.25
C PRO A 73 22.82 23.19 18.24
N SER A 74 22.23 22.26 17.53
CA SER A 74 21.09 22.54 16.65
C SER A 74 19.91 23.08 17.44
N LYS A 75 19.08 23.92 16.80
CA LYS A 75 17.93 24.52 17.44
C LYS A 75 16.93 23.44 17.88
N GLY A 76 16.47 23.53 19.13
CA GLY A 76 15.46 22.62 19.69
C GLY A 76 16.04 21.35 20.34
N VAL A 77 17.33 21.09 20.22
CA VAL A 77 17.99 19.95 20.87
C VAL A 77 18.07 20.18 22.38
N THR A 78 17.67 19.18 23.15
CA THR A 78 17.60 19.22 24.61
C THR A 78 18.88 18.63 25.26
N PRO A 79 19.20 19.01 26.51
CA PRO A 79 20.31 18.41 27.25
C PRO A 79 20.15 16.90 27.46
N ASP A 80 18.92 16.39 27.56
CA ASP A 80 18.66 14.94 27.70
C ASP A 80 19.04 14.18 26.44
N GLU A 81 18.72 14.69 25.25
CA GLU A 81 19.10 14.09 23.98
C GLU A 81 20.63 14.06 23.80
N ILE A 82 21.33 15.14 24.21
CA ILE A 82 22.80 15.17 24.21
C ILE A 82 23.35 14.11 25.16
N ARG A 83 22.76 13.94 26.34
CA ARG A 83 23.16 12.90 27.30
C ARG A 83 22.98 11.48 26.72
N LYS A 84 21.85 11.22 26.06
CA LYS A 84 21.59 9.94 25.36
C LYS A 84 22.64 9.69 24.26
N ALA A 85 23.01 10.72 23.51
CA ALA A 85 24.09 10.60 22.51
C ALA A 85 25.45 10.27 23.13
N GLN A 86 25.80 10.91 24.26
CA GLN A 86 27.01 10.59 25.01
C GLN A 86 27.00 9.15 25.58
N GLU A 87 25.83 8.64 25.97
CA GLU A 87 25.67 7.24 26.38
C GLU A 87 25.86 6.27 25.20
N ALA A 88 25.37 6.64 24.00
CA ALA A 88 25.61 5.86 22.80
C ALA A 88 27.10 5.82 22.42
N GLU A 89 27.81 6.94 22.49
CA GLU A 89 29.26 7.00 22.25
C GLU A 89 30.07 6.18 23.28
N ARG A 90 29.68 6.22 24.56
CA ARG A 90 30.30 5.36 25.59
C ARG A 90 30.06 3.87 25.34
N TYR A 91 28.92 3.50 24.78
CA TYR A 91 28.65 2.12 24.44
C TYR A 91 29.38 1.71 23.15
N TRP A 92 29.22 2.46 22.06
CA TRP A 92 29.79 2.16 20.76
C TRP A 92 31.24 2.64 20.65
N THR A 93 32.14 1.97 21.41
CA THR A 93 33.58 2.23 21.29
C THR A 93 34.11 1.79 19.91
N PRO A 94 35.25 2.32 19.45
CA PRO A 94 35.86 1.89 18.19
C PRO A 94 36.05 0.38 18.08
N GLU A 95 36.35 -0.29 19.19
CA GLU A 95 36.52 -1.75 19.26
C GLU A 95 35.21 -2.47 19.04
N ARG A 96 34.11 -2.01 19.68
CA ARG A 96 32.77 -2.59 19.51
C ARG A 96 32.23 -2.39 18.09
N ILE A 97 32.47 -1.22 17.50
CA ILE A 97 32.10 -0.98 16.10
C ILE A 97 32.88 -1.92 15.17
N ARG A 98 34.19 -2.08 15.40
CA ARG A 98 35.01 -2.99 14.57
C ARG A 98 34.62 -4.45 14.71
N SER A 99 34.31 -4.90 15.92
CA SER A 99 33.95 -6.30 16.19
C SER A 99 32.49 -6.63 15.88
N ALA A 100 31.62 -5.64 15.60
CA ALA A 100 30.25 -5.89 15.21
C ALA A 100 30.17 -6.74 13.94
N VAL A 101 29.32 -7.75 13.92
CA VAL A 101 29.11 -8.65 12.76
C VAL A 101 27.94 -8.19 11.92
N PRO A 102 27.86 -8.53 10.63
CA PRO A 102 26.68 -8.27 9.82
C PRO A 102 25.43 -8.87 10.46
N VAL A 103 24.29 -8.17 10.35
CA VAL A 103 23.00 -8.80 10.62
C VAL A 103 22.82 -9.91 9.59
N GLU A 104 22.59 -11.13 10.06
CA GLU A 104 22.25 -12.23 9.17
C GLU A 104 20.82 -12.03 8.67
N ALA A 105 20.68 -12.03 7.35
CA ALA A 105 19.36 -12.02 6.76
C ALA A 105 18.61 -13.28 7.21
N PRO A 106 17.31 -13.19 7.57
CA PRO A 106 16.52 -14.37 7.91
C PRO A 106 16.61 -15.36 6.74
N ASP A 107 16.96 -16.62 7.04
CA ASP A 107 16.87 -17.70 6.06
C ASP A 107 15.36 -17.89 5.77
N THR A 108 14.88 -17.30 4.71
CA THR A 108 13.46 -17.36 4.33
C THR A 108 13.04 -18.75 3.86
N GLY A 109 13.97 -19.71 3.88
CA GLY A 109 13.69 -21.10 3.46
C GLY A 109 13.30 -21.25 2.00
N ALA A 110 13.20 -20.18 1.27
CA ALA A 110 12.90 -20.14 -0.15
C ALA A 110 14.16 -20.47 -0.94
N LYS A 111 14.57 -21.72 -0.92
CA LYS A 111 15.37 -22.29 -2.02
C LYS A 111 14.49 -22.20 -3.26
N ASN A 112 14.60 -21.10 -3.99
CA ASN A 112 13.83 -20.88 -5.20
C ASN A 112 14.33 -21.87 -6.26
N PRO A 113 13.53 -22.86 -6.69
CA PRO A 113 13.92 -23.81 -7.74
C PRO A 113 14.23 -23.15 -9.08
N ASP A 114 13.83 -21.88 -9.25
CA ASP A 114 13.97 -21.12 -10.49
C ASP A 114 15.36 -20.51 -10.72
N GLU A 115 16.24 -20.47 -9.73
CA GLU A 115 17.63 -20.01 -9.96
C GLU A 115 18.44 -20.94 -10.90
N GLN A 116 18.01 -22.19 -11.08
CA GLN A 116 18.66 -23.14 -12.00
C GLN A 116 18.11 -23.09 -13.44
N ARG A 117 17.04 -22.33 -13.73
CA ARG A 117 16.37 -22.28 -15.03
C ARG A 117 15.88 -20.89 -15.44
N ALA A 118 16.68 -19.86 -15.34
CA ALA A 118 16.36 -18.64 -16.07
C ALA A 118 16.70 -18.85 -17.56
N PRO A 119 15.71 -18.80 -18.50
CA PRO A 119 16.04 -18.75 -19.91
C PRO A 119 16.85 -17.49 -20.17
N ALA A 120 18.00 -17.66 -20.80
CA ALA A 120 18.85 -16.55 -21.21
C ALA A 120 18.06 -15.62 -22.16
N VAL A 121 17.47 -14.57 -21.62
CA VAL A 121 17.02 -13.44 -22.42
C VAL A 121 18.29 -12.85 -23.04
N ARG A 122 18.43 -12.95 -24.37
CA ARG A 122 19.50 -12.34 -25.16
C ARG A 122 19.33 -10.82 -25.19
N GLY A 123 19.46 -10.16 -24.01
CA GLY A 123 19.78 -8.75 -23.86
C GLY A 123 21.25 -8.65 -23.53
N LYS A 124 21.93 -7.58 -23.95
CA LYS A 124 23.34 -7.33 -23.57
C LYS A 124 23.44 -7.51 -22.05
N ARG A 125 24.15 -8.58 -21.59
CA ARG A 125 24.46 -8.77 -20.19
C ARG A 125 25.21 -7.53 -19.72
N SER A 126 24.65 -6.79 -18.77
CA SER A 126 25.40 -5.82 -18.00
C SER A 126 26.61 -6.55 -17.41
N LEU A 127 27.80 -6.11 -17.77
CA LEU A 127 29.01 -6.67 -17.21
C LEU A 127 29.05 -6.30 -15.72
N ARG A 128 29.57 -7.20 -14.90
CA ARG A 128 29.87 -6.94 -13.49
C ARG A 128 30.93 -5.85 -13.42
N GLU A 129 30.61 -4.74 -12.72
CA GLU A 129 31.56 -3.65 -12.51
C GLU A 129 32.41 -3.87 -11.23
N PRO A 130 33.66 -3.51 -11.25
CA PRO A 130 34.51 -3.55 -10.05
C PRO A 130 34.06 -2.49 -9.05
N SER A 131 34.11 -2.80 -7.77
CA SER A 131 33.95 -1.83 -6.69
C SER A 131 35.30 -1.32 -6.20
N HIS A 132 35.31 -0.12 -5.64
CA HIS A 132 36.46 0.47 -4.98
C HIS A 132 36.13 0.95 -3.57
N GLU A 133 37.12 1.04 -2.71
CA GLU A 133 36.96 1.52 -1.35
C GLU A 133 37.01 3.05 -1.32
N VAL A 134 36.08 3.65 -0.54
CA VAL A 134 36.03 5.09 -0.31
C VAL A 134 36.64 5.41 1.04
N GLY A 135 37.98 5.55 1.08
CA GLY A 135 38.74 5.75 2.33
C GLY A 135 38.35 7.02 3.10
N ALA A 136 37.80 8.02 2.43
CA ALA A 136 37.33 9.24 3.07
C ALA A 136 35.95 9.08 3.78
N GLY A 137 35.24 7.96 3.53
CA GLY A 137 33.84 7.80 3.89
C GLY A 137 32.93 8.67 3.02
N ILE A 138 31.62 8.54 3.21
CA ILE A 138 30.59 9.33 2.50
C ILE A 138 29.64 9.88 3.55
N ALA A 139 29.49 11.20 3.60
CA ALA A 139 28.78 11.90 4.68
C ALA A 139 27.34 11.42 4.88
N THR A 140 26.65 11.04 3.80
CA THR A 140 25.24 10.60 3.86
C THR A 140 25.10 9.10 4.13
N VAL A 141 26.15 8.28 3.93
CA VAL A 141 26.08 6.82 4.07
C VAL A 141 26.93 6.37 5.26
N GLY A 142 26.42 5.47 6.08
CA GLY A 142 27.12 5.07 7.30
C GLY A 142 26.84 3.65 7.74
N VAL A 143 27.55 3.25 8.79
CA VAL A 143 27.31 2.00 9.50
C VAL A 143 26.08 2.18 10.39
N PHE A 144 25.13 1.25 10.28
CA PHE A 144 23.96 1.14 11.12
C PHE A 144 24.19 0.07 12.18
N LEU A 145 24.31 0.50 13.41
CA LEU A 145 24.71 -0.34 14.55
C LEU A 145 23.51 -0.78 15.35
N ILE A 146 23.48 -2.06 15.72
CA ILE A 146 22.40 -2.68 16.47
C ILE A 146 23.00 -3.56 17.55
N ARG A 147 22.49 -3.49 18.79
CA ARG A 147 22.71 -4.52 19.78
C ARG A 147 21.51 -5.44 19.81
N SER A 148 21.71 -6.72 19.53
CA SER A 148 20.71 -7.76 19.76
C SER A 148 20.65 -8.10 21.24
N ASP A 149 19.45 -8.16 21.79
CA ASP A 149 19.19 -8.55 23.18
C ASP A 149 18.54 -9.95 23.27
N ASP A 150 18.66 -10.76 22.22
CA ASP A 150 18.11 -12.13 22.11
C ASP A 150 19.01 -13.22 22.73
N GLY A 151 20.08 -12.84 23.42
CA GLY A 151 21.05 -13.78 24.00
C GLY A 151 22.11 -14.28 23.00
N SER A 152 22.20 -13.69 21.82
CA SER A 152 23.23 -14.03 20.82
C SER A 152 24.64 -13.91 21.39
N PRO A 153 25.56 -14.84 21.07
CA PRO A 153 26.97 -14.73 21.44
C PRO A 153 27.67 -13.54 20.74
N THR A 154 27.08 -13.02 19.66
CA THR A 154 27.55 -11.83 18.93
C THR A 154 26.47 -10.72 18.98
N PRO A 155 26.27 -10.08 20.14
CA PRO A 155 25.17 -9.15 20.29
C PRO A 155 25.33 -7.87 19.47
N ASN A 156 26.55 -7.45 19.17
CA ASN A 156 26.80 -6.25 18.37
C ASN A 156 26.78 -6.57 16.88
N GLN A 157 25.81 -6.03 16.19
CA GLN A 157 25.54 -6.28 14.79
C GLN A 157 25.53 -4.97 14.00
N PHE A 158 25.62 -5.06 12.67
CA PHE A 158 25.51 -3.89 11.82
C PHE A 158 24.92 -4.20 10.44
N CYS A 159 24.35 -3.16 9.86
CA CYS A 159 23.97 -3.01 8.46
C CYS A 159 24.58 -1.70 7.91
N THR A 160 24.28 -1.38 6.69
CA THR A 160 24.46 -0.05 6.10
C THR A 160 23.16 0.74 6.22
N ALA A 161 23.26 2.06 6.34
CA ALA A 161 22.12 2.95 6.27
C ALA A 161 22.49 4.27 5.58
N ASP A 162 21.46 5.04 5.27
CA ASP A 162 21.54 6.27 4.51
C ASP A 162 20.76 7.42 5.15
N SER A 163 21.36 8.62 5.18
CA SER A 163 20.71 9.85 5.62
C SER A 163 19.78 10.38 4.54
N VAL A 164 18.51 10.57 4.87
CA VAL A 164 17.48 11.08 3.94
C VAL A 164 17.11 12.50 4.30
N THR A 165 17.12 13.38 3.30
CA THR A 165 16.70 14.78 3.48
C THR A 165 15.26 14.84 3.97
N SER A 166 15.07 15.52 5.10
CA SER A 166 13.76 15.65 5.73
C SER A 166 13.60 16.98 6.50
N PRO A 167 12.38 17.46 6.72
CA PRO A 167 12.14 18.61 7.59
C PRO A 167 12.68 18.42 9.02
N THR A 168 12.74 17.17 9.50
CA THR A 168 13.25 16.83 10.84
C THR A 168 14.77 16.84 10.92
N LYS A 169 15.48 16.82 9.78
CA LYS A 169 16.95 16.74 9.67
C LYS A 169 17.58 15.53 10.37
N SER A 170 16.81 14.49 10.62
CA SER A 170 17.19 13.36 11.48
C SER A 170 16.73 12.01 10.94
N LEU A 171 16.36 11.94 9.67
CA LEU A 171 15.78 10.74 9.09
C LEU A 171 16.87 9.86 8.45
N VAL A 172 16.77 8.56 8.74
CA VAL A 172 17.67 7.51 8.22
C VAL A 172 16.82 6.44 7.57
N ILE A 173 17.27 5.88 6.45
CA ILE A 173 16.70 4.68 5.81
C ILE A 173 17.69 3.52 5.84
N THR A 174 17.16 2.32 6.01
CA THR A 174 17.91 1.05 5.90
C THR A 174 16.99 -0.05 5.39
N ALA A 175 17.47 -1.29 5.26
CA ALA A 175 16.61 -2.43 4.98
C ALA A 175 15.78 -2.83 6.23
N ALA A 176 14.52 -3.22 6.02
CA ALA A 176 13.65 -3.64 7.13
C ALA A 176 14.15 -4.94 7.80
N HIS A 177 14.78 -5.85 7.03
CA HIS A 177 15.35 -7.07 7.61
C HIS A 177 16.46 -6.80 8.63
N CYS A 178 17.14 -5.65 8.57
CA CYS A 178 18.12 -5.25 9.57
C CYS A 178 17.53 -5.07 10.98
N LEU A 179 16.21 -4.82 11.06
CA LEU A 179 15.49 -4.55 12.31
C LEU A 179 14.49 -5.66 12.68
N LYS A 180 14.10 -6.51 11.72
CA LYS A 180 13.07 -7.54 11.96
C LYS A 180 13.60 -8.81 12.61
N GLY A 181 14.82 -9.19 12.41
CA GLY A 181 15.36 -10.50 12.83
C GLY A 181 15.35 -10.71 14.34
N ASN A 182 15.38 -9.66 15.11
CA ASN A 182 15.51 -9.72 16.55
C ASN A 182 14.27 -9.15 17.23
N LYS A 183 13.65 -9.99 17.95
CA LYS A 183 12.49 -9.69 18.77
C LYS A 183 12.79 -8.64 19.85
N SER A 184 14.06 -8.39 20.12
CA SER A 184 14.51 -7.37 21.05
C SER A 184 15.87 -6.84 20.64
N TYR A 185 15.99 -5.53 20.48
CA TYR A 185 17.24 -4.84 20.17
C TYR A 185 17.33 -3.54 20.98
N SER A 186 18.56 -3.16 21.28
CA SER A 186 18.87 -1.92 21.99
C SER A 186 20.08 -1.24 21.39
N LYS A 187 20.41 -0.06 21.91
CA LYS A 187 21.60 0.70 21.50
C LYS A 187 21.73 0.89 19.98
N VAL A 188 20.60 1.01 19.28
CA VAL A 188 20.60 1.27 17.84
C VAL A 188 21.17 2.67 17.58
N ALA A 189 22.09 2.77 16.61
CA ALA A 189 22.72 4.04 16.27
C ALA A 189 23.18 4.07 14.81
N PHE A 190 23.21 5.26 14.24
CA PHE A 190 23.76 5.54 12.92
C PHE A 190 25.08 6.29 13.02
N VAL A 191 26.08 5.86 12.23
CA VAL A 191 27.42 6.46 12.20
C VAL A 191 27.75 6.87 10.76
N PRO A 192 27.35 8.09 10.33
CA PRO A 192 27.60 8.57 8.98
C PRO A 192 29.09 8.77 8.71
N GLY A 193 29.51 8.44 7.49
CA GLY A 193 30.88 8.60 7.05
C GLY A 193 31.89 7.77 7.81
N TYR A 194 31.47 6.69 8.50
CA TYR A 194 32.39 5.83 9.28
C TYR A 194 33.57 5.36 8.44
N ARG A 195 34.75 5.42 9.02
CA ARG A 195 36.00 4.94 8.42
C ARG A 195 36.64 3.92 9.35
N ALA A 196 36.84 2.71 8.87
CA ALA A 196 37.69 1.77 9.59
C ALA A 196 39.10 2.33 9.62
N GLY A 197 39.73 2.43 10.81
CA GLY A 197 41.12 2.81 10.93
C GLY A 197 42.02 1.84 10.15
N ALA A 198 43.18 2.28 9.73
CA ALA A 198 44.14 1.42 9.04
C ALA A 198 44.41 0.13 9.84
N SER A 199 44.59 -0.99 9.15
CA SER A 199 44.77 -2.35 9.72
C SER A 199 45.95 -2.51 10.67
N THR A 200 46.76 -1.47 10.90
CA THR A 200 47.84 -1.44 11.87
C THR A 200 47.28 -1.38 13.28
N ALA A 201 47.70 -2.32 14.12
CA ALA A 201 47.30 -2.40 15.52
C ALA A 201 47.43 -1.04 16.21
N GLY A 202 46.28 -0.48 16.66
CA GLY A 202 46.24 0.76 17.44
C GLY A 202 45.52 1.96 16.80
N GLN A 203 45.12 1.93 15.51
CA GLN A 203 44.30 2.99 14.95
C GLN A 203 42.80 2.68 15.14
N ALA A 204 42.15 3.51 15.95
CA ALA A 204 40.70 3.46 16.15
C ALA A 204 39.98 3.85 14.85
N GLY A 205 38.85 3.23 14.58
CA GLY A 205 37.93 3.71 13.53
C GLY A 205 37.45 5.14 13.79
N GLU A 206 37.22 5.91 12.74
CA GLU A 206 36.83 7.31 12.84
C GLU A 206 35.31 7.48 12.68
N THR A 207 34.73 8.28 13.56
CA THR A 207 33.33 8.71 13.52
C THR A 207 33.27 10.22 13.25
N PRO A 208 33.55 10.67 12.00
CA PRO A 208 33.83 12.09 11.71
C PRO A 208 32.67 13.02 12.05
N TYR A 209 31.43 12.53 11.94
CA TYR A 209 30.24 13.29 12.25
C TYR A 209 29.65 12.95 13.64
N GLY A 210 30.22 11.99 14.37
CA GLY A 210 29.73 11.47 15.63
C GLY A 210 28.79 10.28 15.47
N ILE A 211 28.17 9.88 16.57
CA ILE A 211 27.23 8.77 16.65
C ILE A 211 25.83 9.31 16.94
N PHE A 212 24.86 8.91 16.15
CA PHE A 212 23.47 9.37 16.24
C PHE A 212 22.59 8.22 16.77
N PRO A 213 22.19 8.23 18.06
CA PRO A 213 21.33 7.19 18.60
C PRO A 213 19.94 7.26 18.01
N MET A 214 19.30 6.11 17.79
CA MET A 214 17.90 6.04 17.42
C MET A 214 17.02 6.62 18.54
N GLN A 215 16.03 7.41 18.19
CA GLN A 215 14.99 7.84 19.12
C GLN A 215 14.05 6.66 19.41
N GLU A 216 13.72 6.46 20.67
CA GLU A 216 12.87 5.35 21.12
C GLU A 216 11.48 5.42 20.49
N GLY A 217 10.99 4.28 19.98
CA GLY A 217 9.70 4.18 19.29
C GLY A 217 9.64 4.83 17.90
N LYS A 218 10.73 5.41 17.40
CA LYS A 218 10.76 6.12 16.13
C LYS A 218 11.36 5.26 15.01
N VAL A 219 10.69 4.15 14.74
CA VAL A 219 11.00 3.20 13.66
C VAL A 219 9.74 2.91 12.88
N TRP A 220 9.77 3.07 11.57
CA TRP A 220 8.67 2.81 10.66
C TRP A 220 9.06 1.72 9.68
N ILE A 221 8.37 0.60 9.78
CA ILE A 221 8.47 -0.57 8.90
C ILE A 221 7.06 -0.87 8.40
N ASP A 222 6.91 -1.15 7.13
CA ASP A 222 5.61 -1.52 6.57
C ASP A 222 5.04 -2.76 7.28
N GLY A 223 3.78 -2.71 7.69
CA GLY A 223 3.12 -3.80 8.40
C GLY A 223 3.13 -5.13 7.65
N ARG A 224 3.18 -5.09 6.32
CA ARG A 224 3.34 -6.29 5.46
C ARG A 224 4.70 -6.93 5.63
N TYR A 225 5.76 -6.15 5.86
CA TYR A 225 7.08 -6.71 6.17
C TYR A 225 7.10 -7.34 7.56
N LEU A 226 6.37 -6.79 8.51
CA LEU A 226 6.25 -7.31 9.87
C LEU A 226 5.38 -8.58 9.98
N SER A 227 4.68 -8.95 8.91
CA SER A 227 3.84 -10.16 8.86
C SER A 227 4.65 -11.45 9.08
N PRO A 228 4.00 -12.58 9.46
CA PRO A 228 4.66 -13.88 9.58
C PRO A 228 5.33 -14.37 8.29
N SER A 229 4.81 -13.93 7.14
CA SER A 229 5.41 -14.16 5.81
C SER A 229 5.73 -12.80 5.20
N PRO A 230 6.93 -12.26 5.45
CA PRO A 230 7.31 -10.94 4.98
C PRO A 230 7.24 -10.76 3.49
N TYR A 231 6.82 -9.59 3.08
CA TYR A 231 6.79 -9.18 1.68
C TYR A 231 8.12 -8.55 1.30
N ASP A 232 8.83 -9.17 0.38
CA ASP A 232 10.16 -8.71 -0.05
C ASP A 232 10.13 -7.32 -0.68
N ASP A 233 9.01 -6.94 -1.31
CA ASP A 233 8.88 -5.66 -2.02
C ASP A 233 8.75 -4.42 -1.11
N VAL A 234 8.65 -4.61 0.21
CA VAL A 234 8.66 -3.54 1.21
C VAL A 234 9.78 -3.70 2.24
N ASP A 235 10.91 -4.32 1.83
CA ASP A 235 12.09 -4.49 2.68
C ASP A 235 12.91 -3.19 2.80
N PHE A 236 12.30 -2.15 3.35
CA PHE A 236 12.92 -0.88 3.73
C PHE A 236 12.30 -0.36 5.03
N ALA A 237 13.06 0.41 5.79
CA ALA A 237 12.64 0.98 7.05
C ALA A 237 13.17 2.40 7.21
N PHE A 238 12.34 3.29 7.78
CA PHE A 238 12.77 4.61 8.22
C PHE A 238 12.95 4.65 9.73
N LEU A 239 13.93 5.42 10.18
CA LEU A 239 14.20 5.65 11.58
C LEU A 239 14.47 7.12 11.81
N ARG A 240 14.04 7.65 12.95
CA ARG A 240 14.49 8.97 13.41
C ARG A 240 15.59 8.80 14.42
N VAL A 241 16.71 9.50 14.18
CA VAL A 241 17.84 9.53 15.12
C VAL A 241 17.83 10.84 15.94
N GLY A 242 18.36 10.78 17.15
CA GLY A 242 18.66 11.94 17.98
C GLY A 242 19.92 12.67 17.49
N PRO A 243 20.30 13.78 18.16
CA PRO A 243 21.53 14.49 17.85
C PRO A 243 22.77 13.65 18.22
N ASN A 244 23.94 14.05 17.71
CA ASN A 244 25.23 13.56 18.21
C ASN A 244 25.56 14.17 19.58
N SER A 245 26.67 13.73 20.21
CA SER A 245 27.10 14.22 21.52
C SER A 245 27.45 15.71 21.57
N ARG A 246 27.65 16.34 20.41
CA ARG A 246 27.84 17.79 20.26
C ARG A 246 26.52 18.55 20.12
N GLY A 247 25.39 17.87 20.16
CA GLY A 247 24.06 18.46 20.00
C GLY A 247 23.68 18.82 18.57
N GLN A 248 24.36 18.26 17.56
CA GLN A 248 24.01 18.51 16.15
C GLN A 248 23.02 17.46 15.66
N LEU A 249 21.97 17.90 14.96
CA LEU A 249 21.10 17.02 14.18
C LEU A 249 21.91 16.40 13.01
N LEU A 250 21.43 15.28 12.47
CA LEU A 250 22.15 14.51 11.46
C LEU A 250 22.54 15.36 10.24
N GLU A 251 21.56 16.01 9.58
CA GLU A 251 21.82 16.82 8.39
C GLU A 251 22.58 18.12 8.71
N ASP A 252 22.49 18.64 9.94
CA ASP A 252 23.30 19.79 10.36
C ASP A 252 24.80 19.39 10.53
N ALA A 253 25.06 18.15 10.91
CA ALA A 253 26.42 17.62 11.04
C ALA A 253 27.04 17.20 9.70
N THR A 254 26.26 16.54 8.83
CA THR A 254 26.70 16.03 7.53
C THR A 254 26.58 17.07 6.40
N GLY A 255 25.86 18.16 6.65
CA GLY A 255 25.56 19.22 5.69
C GLY A 255 24.44 18.88 4.69
N THR A 256 23.98 17.64 4.63
CA THR A 256 22.95 17.18 3.69
C THR A 256 22.45 15.76 4.00
N GLY A 257 21.35 15.37 3.36
CA GLY A 257 20.88 14.01 3.16
C GLY A 257 20.70 13.68 1.68
N ASN A 258 20.43 12.45 1.34
CA ASN A 258 20.02 12.03 -0.01
C ASN A 258 18.54 12.32 -0.24
N THR A 259 18.17 12.66 -1.48
CA THR A 259 16.79 13.00 -1.81
C THR A 259 16.00 11.76 -2.19
N LEU A 260 14.98 11.39 -1.41
CA LEU A 260 14.08 10.29 -1.73
C LEU A 260 13.43 10.52 -3.10
N THR A 261 13.47 9.51 -3.96
CA THR A 261 12.95 9.59 -5.33
C THR A 261 12.23 8.29 -5.67
N THR A 262 10.99 8.39 -6.10
CA THR A 262 10.18 7.23 -6.49
C THR A 262 10.66 6.60 -7.79
N THR A 263 10.41 5.30 -7.90
CA THR A 263 10.61 4.50 -9.10
C THR A 263 9.29 3.86 -9.53
N SER A 264 9.20 3.44 -10.77
CA SER A 264 8.07 2.69 -11.30
C SER A 264 8.58 1.46 -12.03
N SER A 265 7.72 0.48 -12.28
CA SER A 265 8.10 -0.72 -13.05
C SER A 265 8.68 -0.40 -14.43
N ALA A 266 8.30 0.75 -15.02
CA ALA A 266 8.82 1.21 -16.31
C ALA A 266 10.24 1.80 -16.24
N ASN A 267 10.71 2.21 -15.05
CA ASN A 267 12.01 2.89 -14.89
C ASN A 267 12.96 2.21 -13.87
N LEU A 268 12.77 0.92 -13.61
CA LEU A 268 13.70 0.12 -12.79
C LEU A 268 15.04 -0.15 -13.50
N ALA A 269 15.05 -0.14 -14.82
CA ALA A 269 16.27 -0.19 -15.63
C ALA A 269 16.82 1.23 -15.83
N ARG A 270 17.81 1.60 -15.03
CA ARG A 270 18.41 2.95 -14.95
C ARG A 270 19.89 2.89 -15.36
N LYS A 271 20.41 4.04 -15.77
CA LYS A 271 21.81 4.18 -16.16
C LYS A 271 22.63 4.83 -15.04
N ASN A 272 23.89 4.37 -14.86
CA ASN A 272 24.86 5.00 -13.98
C ASN A 272 24.39 5.15 -12.52
N VAL A 273 23.72 4.12 -11.96
CA VAL A 273 23.33 4.11 -10.55
C VAL A 273 24.56 3.76 -9.71
N THR A 274 24.81 4.56 -8.68
CA THR A 274 25.90 4.32 -7.72
C THR A 274 25.37 3.55 -6.53
N LEU A 275 25.97 2.39 -6.28
CA LEU A 275 25.72 1.54 -5.12
C LEU A 275 26.81 1.78 -4.07
N ILE A 276 26.41 1.95 -2.81
CA ILE A 276 27.33 2.14 -1.69
C ILE A 276 26.94 1.22 -0.55
N GLY A 277 27.93 0.64 0.14
CA GLY A 277 27.67 -0.23 1.30
C GLY A 277 28.90 -0.55 2.10
N TYR A 278 28.71 -0.97 3.34
CA TYR A 278 29.75 -1.38 4.29
C TYR A 278 29.81 -2.91 4.38
N PRO A 279 30.72 -3.59 3.65
CA PRO A 279 30.79 -5.06 3.67
C PRO A 279 31.38 -5.58 4.99
N GLY A 280 30.95 -6.78 5.40
CA GLY A 280 31.49 -7.47 6.57
C GLY A 280 33.00 -7.67 6.53
N GLY A 281 33.62 -7.48 7.68
CA GLY A 281 35.06 -7.67 7.87
C GLY A 281 35.96 -6.48 7.54
N GLN A 282 35.51 -5.53 6.70
CA GLN A 282 36.32 -4.36 6.33
C GLN A 282 35.79 -3.04 6.88
N LYS A 283 34.48 -2.84 6.89
CA LYS A 283 33.78 -1.61 7.33
C LYS A 283 34.36 -0.31 6.75
N THR A 284 35.04 -0.39 5.62
CA THR A 284 35.31 0.72 4.73
C THR A 284 34.25 0.66 3.63
N PRO A 285 33.58 1.76 3.32
CA PRO A 285 32.47 1.69 2.35
C PRO A 285 33.02 1.37 0.96
N LEU A 286 32.33 0.45 0.29
CA LEU A 286 32.53 0.17 -1.13
C LEU A 286 31.60 1.05 -1.94
N GLN A 287 32.09 1.52 -3.07
CA GLN A 287 31.32 2.22 -4.09
C GLN A 287 31.48 1.52 -5.43
N CYS A 288 30.40 1.41 -6.19
CA CYS A 288 30.38 0.93 -7.55
C CYS A 288 29.29 1.67 -8.33
N THR A 289 29.54 2.00 -9.60
CA THR A 289 28.52 2.61 -10.47
C THR A 289 28.29 1.69 -11.65
N ASN A 290 27.02 1.29 -11.85
CA ASN A 290 26.63 0.42 -12.96
C ASN A 290 25.18 0.72 -13.38
N ASP A 291 24.75 0.12 -14.49
CA ASP A 291 23.37 0.13 -14.91
C ASP A 291 22.54 -0.86 -14.09
N THR A 292 21.30 -0.51 -13.78
CA THR A 292 20.34 -1.43 -13.17
C THR A 292 19.52 -2.15 -14.23
N SER A 293 18.94 -3.28 -13.85
CA SER A 293 17.92 -4.01 -14.61
C SER A 293 16.70 -4.32 -13.77
N ALA A 294 15.54 -4.47 -14.43
CA ALA A 294 14.31 -4.84 -13.75
C ALA A 294 14.23 -6.35 -13.51
N VAL A 295 13.85 -6.77 -12.31
CA VAL A 295 13.58 -8.16 -11.95
C VAL A 295 12.16 -8.27 -11.43
N LYS A 296 11.38 -9.24 -11.95
CA LYS A 296 9.98 -9.48 -11.57
C LYS A 296 9.10 -8.20 -11.62
N ASN A 297 9.48 -7.20 -12.42
CA ASN A 297 8.79 -5.90 -12.59
C ASN A 297 8.59 -5.10 -11.28
N ARG A 298 9.30 -5.43 -10.20
CA ARG A 298 9.20 -4.75 -8.91
C ARG A 298 10.52 -4.62 -8.14
N PHE A 299 11.62 -5.13 -8.70
CA PHE A 299 12.93 -5.02 -8.07
C PHE A 299 13.94 -4.47 -9.06
N MET A 300 14.88 -3.67 -8.56
CA MET A 300 16.09 -3.31 -9.28
C MET A 300 17.20 -4.31 -8.97
N GLU A 301 17.93 -4.73 -10.00
CA GLU A 301 19.17 -5.50 -9.89
C GLU A 301 20.34 -4.65 -10.34
N ILE A 302 21.45 -4.66 -9.57
CA ILE A 302 22.72 -4.07 -9.98
C ILE A 302 23.85 -5.10 -9.81
N LYS A 303 24.82 -5.11 -10.73
CA LYS A 303 25.95 -6.05 -10.72
C LYS A 303 27.24 -5.32 -10.35
N CYS A 304 27.54 -5.35 -9.07
CA CYS A 304 28.71 -4.72 -8.45
C CYS A 304 29.48 -5.74 -7.63
N ALA A 305 30.81 -5.78 -7.80
CA ALA A 305 31.63 -6.77 -7.12
C ALA A 305 31.79 -6.51 -5.62
N ARG A 306 31.91 -7.57 -4.81
CA ARG A 306 32.30 -7.52 -3.39
C ARG A 306 31.24 -6.96 -2.43
N PHE A 307 29.99 -6.77 -2.85
CA PHE A 307 28.88 -6.36 -1.99
C PHE A 307 28.31 -7.56 -1.23
N ARG A 308 29.00 -7.98 -0.18
CA ARG A 308 28.63 -9.13 0.69
C ARG A 308 27.94 -8.67 1.97
N SER A 309 27.56 -9.60 2.83
CA SER A 309 26.89 -9.36 4.12
C SER A 309 27.34 -8.07 4.83
N GLY A 310 26.41 -7.30 5.37
CA GLY A 310 26.63 -6.00 6.00
C GLY A 310 26.30 -4.79 5.12
N VAL A 311 26.23 -4.98 3.79
CA VAL A 311 25.84 -3.91 2.86
C VAL A 311 24.33 -3.65 2.83
N SER A 312 23.53 -4.52 3.46
CA SER A 312 22.07 -4.38 3.58
C SER A 312 21.69 -2.98 4.03
N GLY A 313 20.70 -2.36 3.37
CA GLY A 313 20.29 -0.98 3.60
C GLY A 313 21.16 0.06 2.89
N GLY A 314 22.24 -0.35 2.20
CA GLY A 314 23.08 0.55 1.40
C GLY A 314 22.32 1.14 0.22
N PRO A 315 22.51 2.44 -0.09
CA PRO A 315 21.69 3.15 -1.06
C PRO A 315 22.04 2.84 -2.52
N PHE A 316 21.01 2.83 -3.37
CA PHE A 316 21.09 2.97 -4.81
C PHE A 316 20.87 4.47 -5.14
N LEU A 317 21.92 5.13 -5.62
CA LEU A 317 21.91 6.59 -5.85
C LEU A 317 22.00 6.93 -7.33
N ASP A 318 20.99 7.63 -7.82
CA ASP A 318 20.98 8.25 -9.13
C ASP A 318 21.64 9.64 -9.04
N ALA A 319 22.38 10.05 -10.09
CA ALA A 319 23.05 11.35 -10.13
C ALA A 319 23.90 11.66 -8.89
N PHE A 320 24.65 10.65 -8.40
CA PHE A 320 25.53 10.82 -7.25
C PHE A 320 26.69 11.76 -7.58
N ASP A 321 26.88 12.80 -6.75
CA ASP A 321 27.89 13.85 -6.95
C ASP A 321 29.20 13.63 -6.15
N GLY A 322 29.33 12.50 -5.46
CA GLY A 322 30.45 12.20 -4.54
C GLY A 322 30.09 12.41 -3.06
N SER A 323 29.00 13.08 -2.75
CA SER A 323 28.52 13.33 -1.38
C SER A 323 27.06 12.94 -1.18
N ARG A 324 26.22 13.11 -2.18
CA ARG A 324 24.78 12.86 -2.15
C ARG A 324 24.23 12.54 -3.55
N GLY A 325 23.00 12.06 -3.62
CA GLY A 325 22.32 11.76 -4.86
C GLY A 325 20.79 11.65 -4.67
N LYS A 326 20.13 11.17 -5.71
CA LYS A 326 18.71 10.78 -5.65
C LYS A 326 18.64 9.34 -5.19
N LEU A 327 18.09 9.11 -4.02
CA LEU A 327 17.91 7.78 -3.44
C LEU A 327 16.74 7.08 -4.15
N VAL A 328 17.03 6.06 -4.93
CA VAL A 328 16.06 5.30 -5.74
C VAL A 328 15.87 3.87 -5.28
N GLY A 329 16.57 3.44 -4.24
CA GLY A 329 16.49 2.12 -3.63
C GLY A 329 17.48 1.92 -2.51
N VAL A 330 17.34 0.83 -1.76
CA VAL A 330 18.32 0.34 -0.78
C VAL A 330 18.55 -1.16 -0.97
N ILE A 331 19.75 -1.65 -0.63
CA ILE A 331 20.04 -3.09 -0.68
C ILE A 331 19.12 -3.84 0.28
N GLY A 332 18.17 -4.56 -0.29
CA GLY A 332 17.09 -5.28 0.40
C GLY A 332 16.12 -5.88 -0.62
N GLY A 333 15.00 -6.41 -0.16
CA GLY A 333 13.98 -6.96 -1.02
C GLY A 333 14.28 -8.36 -1.53
N TYR A 334 14.22 -8.57 -2.84
CA TYR A 334 14.37 -9.89 -3.44
C TYR A 334 15.65 -10.61 -2.96
N ASN A 335 15.47 -11.83 -2.45
CA ASN A 335 16.53 -12.61 -1.80
C ASN A 335 17.29 -11.80 -0.72
N THR A 336 16.56 -11.00 0.08
CA THR A 336 17.12 -10.15 1.14
C THR A 336 18.26 -9.23 0.69
N GLY A 337 18.18 -8.77 -0.57
CA GLY A 337 19.18 -7.88 -1.17
C GLY A 337 20.26 -8.58 -2.01
N GLY A 338 20.29 -9.93 -2.07
CA GLY A 338 21.18 -10.70 -2.94
C GLY A 338 21.81 -11.91 -2.27
N LEU A 339 21.94 -13.00 -3.02
CA LEU A 339 22.57 -14.26 -2.57
C LEU A 339 24.05 -14.38 -2.97
N SER A 340 24.58 -13.41 -3.70
CA SER A 340 25.97 -13.42 -4.15
C SER A 340 26.65 -12.08 -3.88
N ASP A 341 27.96 -12.11 -3.69
CA ASP A 341 28.78 -10.91 -3.46
C ASP A 341 28.80 -9.93 -4.65
N ASP A 342 28.23 -10.31 -5.78
CA ASP A 342 28.36 -9.59 -7.04
C ASP A 342 27.03 -9.05 -7.57
N ILE A 343 25.92 -9.39 -6.95
CA ILE A 343 24.59 -8.96 -7.36
C ILE A 343 23.83 -8.45 -6.15
N SER A 344 23.34 -7.23 -6.24
CA SER A 344 22.48 -6.63 -5.21
C SER A 344 21.12 -6.28 -5.80
N TYR A 345 20.10 -6.40 -4.95
CA TYR A 345 18.72 -6.05 -5.29
C TYR A 345 18.19 -4.92 -4.40
N SER A 346 17.23 -4.18 -4.91
CA SER A 346 16.42 -3.24 -4.16
C SER A 346 14.96 -3.43 -4.50
N SER A 347 14.07 -3.30 -3.52
CA SER A 347 12.64 -3.10 -3.76
C SER A 347 12.41 -1.86 -4.62
N GLN A 348 11.32 -1.85 -5.39
CA GLN A 348 10.85 -0.65 -6.06
C GLN A 348 10.46 0.40 -5.01
N PHE A 349 10.96 1.62 -5.18
CA PHE A 349 10.53 2.76 -4.39
C PHE A 349 9.29 3.39 -5.03
N ASP A 350 8.14 2.80 -4.77
CA ASP A 350 6.85 3.31 -5.22
C ASP A 350 6.21 4.18 -4.12
N ASP A 351 4.92 4.27 -4.18
CA ASP A 351 4.16 5.02 -3.19
C ASP A 351 4.25 4.46 -1.77
N ASP A 352 4.56 3.17 -1.58
CA ASP A 352 4.73 2.59 -0.25
C ASP A 352 5.90 3.22 0.50
N VAL A 353 7.01 3.50 -0.18
CA VAL A 353 8.14 4.20 0.45
C VAL A 353 7.79 5.65 0.77
N VAL A 354 6.97 6.32 -0.07
CA VAL A 354 6.51 7.69 0.18
C VAL A 354 5.61 7.73 1.42
N ARG A 355 4.63 6.83 1.49
CA ARG A 355 3.75 6.71 2.66
C ARG A 355 4.56 6.51 3.95
N LEU A 356 5.52 5.61 3.94
CA LEU A 356 6.35 5.33 5.11
C LEU A 356 7.26 6.52 5.48
N TYR A 357 7.78 7.24 4.47
CA TYR A 357 8.51 8.49 4.67
C TYR A 357 7.63 9.57 5.30
N ASP A 358 6.41 9.77 4.78
CA ASP A 358 5.48 10.76 5.29
C ASP A 358 5.05 10.45 6.73
N GLN A 359 4.83 9.18 7.07
CA GLN A 359 4.61 8.75 8.45
C GLN A 359 5.80 9.09 9.35
N ALA A 360 7.02 8.81 8.89
CA ALA A 360 8.24 9.08 9.66
C ALA A 360 8.48 10.58 9.84
N VAL A 361 8.18 11.42 8.84
CA VAL A 361 8.27 12.88 8.91
C VAL A 361 7.18 13.47 9.80
N GLY A 362 5.95 12.99 9.64
CA GLY A 362 4.77 13.44 10.39
C GLY A 362 4.70 12.92 11.83
N ASP A 363 5.62 12.04 12.22
CA ASP A 363 5.64 11.39 13.54
C ASP A 363 4.40 10.53 13.82
N ALA A 364 3.83 9.94 12.78
CA ALA A 364 2.68 9.06 12.90
C ALA A 364 3.07 7.75 13.62
N GLU A 365 2.08 7.06 14.18
CA GLU A 365 2.31 5.75 14.79
C GLU A 365 2.86 4.76 13.75
N PRO A 366 3.84 3.90 14.12
CA PRO A 366 4.32 2.82 13.27
C PRO A 366 3.22 1.84 12.87
N ASP A 367 3.38 1.20 11.71
CA ASP A 367 2.46 0.17 11.26
C ASP A 367 2.45 -1.05 12.20
N GLU A 368 1.28 -1.65 12.38
CA GLU A 368 1.16 -2.95 13.01
C GLU A 368 1.40 -4.09 12.00
N PRO A 369 1.79 -5.30 12.46
CA PRO A 369 1.92 -6.45 11.57
C PRO A 369 0.64 -6.74 10.80
N ASN A 370 0.73 -6.91 9.48
CA ASN A 370 -0.39 -7.39 8.68
C ASN A 370 -0.56 -8.91 8.87
N LEU A 371 -1.65 -9.32 9.48
CA LEU A 371 -1.91 -10.71 9.86
C LEU A 371 -2.92 -11.42 8.94
N MET A 372 -3.18 -10.94 7.74
CA MET A 372 -4.18 -11.50 6.82
C MET A 372 -3.83 -12.88 6.23
N GLY A 373 -2.67 -13.43 6.51
CA GLY A 373 -2.28 -14.74 5.98
C GLY A 373 -1.72 -14.69 4.55
N SER A 374 -1.89 -15.75 3.77
CA SER A 374 -1.28 -15.92 2.45
C SER A 374 -2.31 -16.10 1.33
N GLY A 375 -1.89 -15.92 0.07
CA GLY A 375 -2.72 -16.21 -1.09
C GLY A 375 -3.25 -17.66 -1.11
N GLY A 376 -2.53 -18.61 -0.51
CA GLY A 376 -2.99 -19.99 -0.33
C GLY A 376 -4.27 -20.09 0.51
N THR A 377 -4.45 -19.22 1.49
CA THR A 377 -5.71 -19.12 2.26
C THR A 377 -6.77 -18.38 1.45
N TRP A 378 -6.43 -17.21 0.91
CA TRP A 378 -7.39 -16.32 0.27
C TRP A 378 -7.99 -16.85 -1.04
N GLN A 379 -7.35 -17.80 -1.73
CA GLN A 379 -7.97 -18.48 -2.85
C GLN A 379 -9.27 -19.22 -2.49
N HIS A 380 -9.51 -19.49 -1.22
CA HIS A 380 -10.71 -20.15 -0.69
C HIS A 380 -11.79 -19.17 -0.22
N ALA A 381 -11.56 -17.87 -0.28
CA ALA A 381 -12.59 -16.86 -0.03
C ALA A 381 -13.62 -16.88 -1.16
N THR A 382 -14.90 -16.89 -0.82
CA THR A 382 -15.99 -17.08 -1.77
C THR A 382 -17.00 -15.95 -1.80
N VAL A 383 -17.19 -15.26 -0.68
CA VAL A 383 -17.90 -13.98 -0.58
C VAL A 383 -17.26 -13.14 0.50
N MET A 384 -17.34 -11.83 0.37
CA MET A 384 -16.82 -10.89 1.36
C MET A 384 -17.69 -9.63 1.42
N ALA A 385 -17.70 -8.99 2.59
CA ALA A 385 -18.40 -7.73 2.83
C ALA A 385 -17.57 -6.84 3.76
N ALA A 386 -17.46 -5.57 3.42
CA ALA A 386 -16.89 -4.55 4.29
C ALA A 386 -18.00 -3.87 5.09
N GLY A 387 -17.72 -3.52 6.34
CA GLY A 387 -18.64 -2.83 7.22
C GLY A 387 -18.01 -2.48 8.57
N SER A 388 -18.70 -1.68 9.36
CA SER A 388 -18.28 -1.28 10.71
C SER A 388 -18.87 -2.23 11.75
N PHE A 389 -18.14 -3.28 12.08
CA PHE A 389 -18.56 -4.33 13.02
C PHE A 389 -17.99 -4.15 14.45
N HIS A 390 -17.63 -2.94 14.81
CA HIS A 390 -17.10 -2.62 16.14
C HIS A 390 -18.24 -2.41 17.13
N THR A 391 -18.00 -2.74 18.41
CA THR A 391 -18.91 -2.32 19.48
C THR A 391 -18.97 -0.80 19.56
N ALA A 392 -20.16 -0.23 19.80
CA ALA A 392 -20.47 1.21 19.79
C ALA A 392 -19.54 2.13 20.62
N SER A 393 -18.65 1.56 21.43
CA SER A 393 -17.64 2.29 22.22
C SER A 393 -16.42 2.74 21.39
N VAL A 394 -16.23 2.26 20.17
CA VAL A 394 -15.08 2.57 19.32
C VAL A 394 -15.58 2.96 17.92
N ARG A 395 -16.29 4.08 17.83
CA ARG A 395 -16.67 4.68 16.53
C ARG A 395 -15.44 5.39 15.94
N ASP A 396 -14.59 4.65 15.30
CA ASP A 396 -13.39 5.20 14.66
C ASP A 396 -13.50 5.30 13.14
N HIS A 397 -14.70 5.10 12.58
CA HIS A 397 -14.97 5.16 11.12
C HIS A 397 -14.06 4.25 10.28
N ARG A 398 -13.66 3.10 10.83
CA ARG A 398 -12.84 2.10 10.12
C ARG A 398 -13.69 0.91 9.76
N SER A 399 -13.63 0.53 8.49
CA SER A 399 -14.31 -0.69 8.04
C SER A 399 -13.48 -1.93 8.37
N ASP A 400 -14.20 -2.96 8.77
CA ASP A 400 -13.73 -4.33 8.90
C ASP A 400 -14.09 -5.13 7.65
N LEU A 401 -13.56 -6.34 7.54
CA LEU A 401 -13.87 -7.23 6.43
C LEU A 401 -14.37 -8.57 6.94
N ILE A 402 -15.60 -8.94 6.61
CA ILE A 402 -16.14 -10.29 6.81
C ILE A 402 -15.88 -11.12 5.55
N VAL A 403 -15.37 -12.33 5.75
CA VAL A 403 -15.09 -13.29 4.68
C VAL A 403 -15.74 -14.63 5.00
N ARG A 404 -16.48 -15.18 4.04
CA ARG A 404 -16.92 -16.57 4.08
C ARG A 404 -16.00 -17.43 3.22
N TRP A 405 -15.46 -18.47 3.81
CA TRP A 405 -14.58 -19.43 3.16
C TRP A 405 -15.35 -20.57 2.47
N SER A 406 -14.71 -21.27 1.56
CA SER A 406 -15.33 -22.33 0.73
C SER A 406 -15.91 -23.49 1.55
N ASP A 407 -15.45 -23.68 2.79
CA ASP A 407 -15.94 -24.70 3.71
C ASP A 407 -17.01 -24.18 4.70
N GLY A 408 -17.53 -22.97 4.44
CA GLY A 408 -18.56 -22.33 5.24
C GLY A 408 -18.07 -21.72 6.56
N GLU A 409 -16.77 -21.68 6.80
CA GLU A 409 -16.21 -20.86 7.88
C GLU A 409 -16.42 -19.38 7.59
N VAL A 410 -16.63 -18.57 8.63
CA VAL A 410 -16.76 -17.11 8.53
C VAL A 410 -15.78 -16.44 9.48
N SER A 411 -14.95 -15.58 8.93
CA SER A 411 -13.95 -14.79 9.66
C SER A 411 -14.22 -13.30 9.53
N LEU A 412 -14.00 -12.57 10.62
CA LEU A 412 -13.95 -11.11 10.67
C LEU A 412 -12.49 -10.68 10.76
N TYR A 413 -12.06 -9.82 9.87
CA TYR A 413 -10.76 -9.13 9.90
C TYR A 413 -10.98 -7.68 10.33
N PRO A 414 -10.71 -7.32 11.60
CA PRO A 414 -10.87 -5.94 12.06
C PRO A 414 -9.88 -5.02 11.34
N GLY A 415 -10.37 -3.91 10.82
CA GLY A 415 -9.53 -2.90 10.18
C GLY A 415 -8.59 -2.23 11.18
N ASN A 416 -7.40 -1.83 10.75
CA ASN A 416 -6.44 -1.11 11.58
C ASN A 416 -6.42 0.42 11.30
N GLY A 417 -7.22 0.89 10.33
CA GLY A 417 -7.27 2.29 9.92
C GLY A 417 -6.00 2.82 9.25
N LYS A 418 -5.11 1.92 8.81
CA LYS A 418 -3.83 2.22 8.15
C LYS A 418 -3.64 1.34 6.92
N PHE A 419 -4.71 1.17 6.14
CA PHE A 419 -4.75 0.33 4.93
C PHE A 419 -4.41 -1.15 5.18
N GLY A 420 -4.76 -1.69 6.35
CA GLY A 420 -4.50 -3.06 6.73
C GLY A 420 -5.52 -3.59 7.73
N PHE A 421 -5.29 -4.80 8.21
CA PHE A 421 -6.21 -5.51 9.10
C PHE A 421 -5.45 -6.14 10.27
N ARG A 422 -6.12 -6.27 11.40
CA ARG A 422 -5.66 -7.02 12.57
C ARG A 422 -5.84 -8.52 12.34
N LYS A 423 -5.45 -9.31 13.33
CA LYS A 423 -5.68 -10.75 13.33
C LYS A 423 -7.17 -11.05 13.23
N ASP A 424 -7.51 -12.03 12.38
CA ASP A 424 -8.87 -12.50 12.18
C ASP A 424 -9.50 -13.07 13.47
N VAL A 425 -10.80 -12.84 13.57
CA VAL A 425 -11.67 -13.43 14.58
C VAL A 425 -12.60 -14.42 13.89
N GLN A 426 -12.56 -15.67 14.31
CA GLN A 426 -13.48 -16.69 13.80
C GLN A 426 -14.90 -16.44 14.34
N LEU A 427 -15.79 -15.93 13.48
CA LEU A 427 -17.20 -15.73 13.82
C LEU A 427 -17.95 -17.06 13.80
N LEU A 428 -17.66 -17.92 12.83
CA LEU A 428 -18.27 -19.23 12.69
C LEU A 428 -17.24 -20.26 12.22
N LYS A 429 -17.23 -21.41 12.84
CA LYS A 429 -16.45 -22.58 12.38
C LYS A 429 -17.05 -23.15 11.09
N LYS A 430 -16.30 -23.99 10.38
CA LYS A 430 -16.76 -24.74 9.20
C LYS A 430 -18.21 -25.21 9.31
N ASN A 431 -19.03 -24.82 8.38
CA ASN A 431 -20.48 -25.00 8.48
C ASN A 431 -21.10 -25.21 7.09
N LYS A 432 -21.75 -26.37 6.88
CA LYS A 432 -22.36 -26.74 5.60
C LYS A 432 -23.52 -25.83 5.19
N ASP A 433 -24.27 -25.28 6.13
CA ASP A 433 -25.35 -24.35 5.79
C ASP A 433 -24.76 -23.05 5.24
N TRP A 434 -23.64 -22.59 5.81
CA TRP A 434 -22.95 -21.39 5.33
C TRP A 434 -22.23 -21.57 3.99
N GLU A 435 -21.92 -22.81 3.57
CA GLU A 435 -21.48 -23.06 2.18
C GLU A 435 -22.54 -22.60 1.16
N GLN A 436 -23.83 -22.47 1.59
CA GLN A 436 -24.95 -22.02 0.77
C GLN A 436 -25.20 -20.51 0.82
N ALA A 437 -24.44 -19.73 1.60
CA ALA A 437 -24.51 -18.27 1.57
C ALA A 437 -23.88 -17.76 0.26
N GLN A 438 -24.70 -17.20 -0.64
CA GLN A 438 -24.27 -16.81 -1.98
C GLN A 438 -23.90 -15.32 -2.07
N VAL A 439 -24.51 -14.50 -1.26
CA VAL A 439 -24.23 -13.06 -1.15
C VAL A 439 -24.23 -12.68 0.32
N ILE A 440 -23.25 -11.91 0.72
CA ILE A 440 -23.24 -11.20 2.00
C ILE A 440 -23.01 -9.72 1.73
N THR A 441 -23.66 -8.84 2.48
CA THR A 441 -23.40 -7.40 2.45
C THR A 441 -23.62 -6.83 3.85
N ALA A 442 -22.89 -5.79 4.20
CA ALA A 442 -22.99 -5.12 5.48
C ALA A 442 -23.70 -3.78 5.36
N GLY A 443 -24.45 -3.39 6.38
CA GLY A 443 -25.11 -2.11 6.50
C GLY A 443 -25.84 -1.98 7.82
N ASP A 444 -26.07 -0.75 8.28
CA ASP A 444 -26.81 -0.45 9.49
C ASP A 444 -28.33 -0.53 9.22
N PHE A 445 -28.90 -1.73 9.32
CA PHE A 445 -30.35 -1.97 9.13
C PHE A 445 -31.16 -1.77 10.41
N THR A 446 -30.51 -1.69 11.55
CA THR A 446 -31.18 -1.43 12.84
C THR A 446 -31.24 0.06 13.19
N GLY A 447 -30.33 0.87 12.64
CA GLY A 447 -30.24 2.32 12.88
C GLY A 447 -29.53 2.66 14.18
N ASP A 448 -28.71 1.75 14.71
CA ASP A 448 -27.96 1.94 15.97
C ASP A 448 -26.52 2.45 15.74
N GLY A 449 -26.10 2.54 14.47
CA GLY A 449 -24.79 3.03 14.05
C GLY A 449 -23.70 1.98 14.03
N THR A 450 -24.06 0.70 14.11
CA THR A 450 -23.19 -0.46 13.84
C THR A 450 -23.76 -1.23 12.64
N ASP A 451 -22.88 -1.83 11.85
CA ASP A 451 -23.35 -2.58 10.69
C ASP A 451 -23.80 -3.98 11.09
N ASP A 452 -24.90 -4.37 10.46
CA ASP A 452 -25.47 -5.72 10.48
C ASP A 452 -25.00 -6.50 9.26
N LEU A 453 -25.12 -7.83 9.29
CA LEU A 453 -24.78 -8.67 8.15
C LEU A 453 -26.05 -9.23 7.47
N PHE A 454 -26.28 -8.82 6.25
CA PHE A 454 -27.37 -9.32 5.41
C PHE A 454 -26.87 -10.49 4.55
N VAL A 455 -27.59 -11.61 4.54
CA VAL A 455 -27.19 -12.84 3.86
C VAL A 455 -28.30 -13.34 2.93
N ARG A 456 -27.98 -13.53 1.65
CA ARG A 456 -28.82 -14.25 0.70
C ARG A 456 -28.29 -15.69 0.51
N TRP A 457 -29.14 -16.64 0.76
CA TRP A 457 -28.86 -18.07 0.63
C TRP A 457 -29.21 -18.60 -0.78
N ALA A 458 -28.59 -19.69 -1.20
CA ALA A 458 -28.80 -20.31 -2.52
C ALA A 458 -30.28 -20.63 -2.81
N ASN A 459 -31.07 -20.95 -1.78
CA ASN A 459 -32.48 -21.25 -1.92
C ASN A 459 -33.40 -19.99 -1.86
N GLY A 460 -32.85 -18.79 -1.91
CA GLY A 460 -33.60 -17.53 -1.87
C GLY A 460 -34.05 -17.10 -0.48
N ARG A 461 -33.68 -17.82 0.58
CA ARG A 461 -33.86 -17.34 1.95
C ARG A 461 -33.00 -16.10 2.16
N MET A 462 -33.52 -15.14 2.93
CA MET A 462 -32.82 -13.91 3.34
C MET A 462 -32.76 -13.87 4.86
N THR A 463 -31.59 -13.62 5.40
CA THR A 463 -31.35 -13.53 6.85
C THR A 463 -30.57 -12.27 7.16
N LEU A 464 -31.02 -11.53 8.16
CA LEU A 464 -30.29 -10.43 8.77
C LEU A 464 -29.68 -10.92 10.09
N TYR A 465 -28.38 -10.79 10.25
CA TYR A 465 -27.66 -10.99 11.50
C TYR A 465 -27.35 -9.64 12.09
N LYS A 466 -27.96 -9.33 13.25
CA LYS A 466 -27.82 -8.02 13.91
C LYS A 466 -26.59 -7.98 14.82
N ASP A 467 -26.07 -6.76 15.01
CA ASP A 467 -24.99 -6.48 15.96
C ASP A 467 -23.80 -7.43 15.82
N VAL A 468 -23.43 -7.76 14.59
CA VAL A 468 -22.29 -8.66 14.33
C VAL A 468 -21.01 -8.01 14.80
N ASN A 469 -20.30 -8.68 15.71
CA ASN A 469 -19.01 -8.22 16.22
C ASN A 469 -18.20 -9.40 16.78
N GLU A 470 -17.01 -9.12 17.31
CA GLU A 470 -16.12 -10.14 17.89
C GLU A 470 -16.76 -10.95 19.02
N THR A 471 -17.69 -10.36 19.77
CA THR A 471 -18.37 -10.97 20.93
C THR A 471 -19.67 -11.65 20.52
N ASN A 472 -20.57 -10.94 19.85
CA ASN A 472 -21.90 -11.42 19.49
C ASN A 472 -21.87 -12.42 18.33
N LYS A 473 -20.85 -12.29 17.46
CA LYS A 473 -20.68 -13.16 16.29
C LYS A 473 -21.95 -13.18 15.41
N LEU A 474 -22.36 -14.35 14.95
CA LEU A 474 -23.54 -14.57 14.11
C LEU A 474 -24.68 -15.20 14.92
N THR A 475 -25.00 -14.67 16.11
CA THR A 475 -25.96 -15.29 17.03
C THR A 475 -27.37 -14.71 16.96
N ASP A 476 -27.55 -13.43 16.59
CA ASP A 476 -28.86 -12.77 16.50
C ASP A 476 -29.34 -12.72 15.04
N ALA A 477 -30.08 -13.74 14.61
CA ALA A 477 -30.51 -13.94 13.23
C ALA A 477 -32.02 -13.75 13.07
N ILE A 478 -32.40 -12.89 12.13
CA ILE A 478 -33.80 -12.66 11.74
C ILE A 478 -33.99 -13.13 10.29
N GLN A 479 -35.00 -13.96 10.05
CA GLN A 479 -35.34 -14.39 8.70
C GLN A 479 -36.28 -13.36 8.04
N LEU A 480 -35.77 -12.60 7.08
CA LEU A 480 -36.56 -11.59 6.35
C LEU A 480 -37.40 -12.20 5.22
N ARG A 481 -36.91 -13.26 4.57
CA ARG A 481 -37.62 -14.01 3.52
C ARG A 481 -37.37 -15.50 3.67
N GLY A 482 -38.42 -16.31 3.43
CA GLY A 482 -38.36 -17.77 3.44
C GLY A 482 -37.62 -18.34 2.21
N PRO A 483 -37.34 -19.66 2.23
CA PRO A 483 -36.77 -20.35 1.06
C PRO A 483 -37.75 -20.36 -0.12
N ASN A 484 -37.23 -20.64 -1.33
CA ASN A 484 -37.98 -20.67 -2.59
C ASN A 484 -38.66 -19.35 -2.96
N SER A 485 -38.13 -18.23 -2.48
CA SER A 485 -38.57 -16.89 -2.83
C SER A 485 -37.99 -16.44 -4.18
N THR A 486 -38.54 -15.34 -4.73
CA THR A 486 -38.00 -14.69 -5.95
C THR A 486 -36.53 -14.25 -5.78
N TRP A 487 -36.05 -14.15 -4.56
CA TRP A 487 -34.68 -13.75 -4.24
C TRP A 487 -33.60 -14.76 -4.66
N THR A 488 -33.99 -15.98 -5.09
CA THR A 488 -33.08 -16.87 -5.81
C THR A 488 -32.48 -16.23 -7.06
N HIS A 489 -33.21 -15.26 -7.66
CA HIS A 489 -32.82 -14.49 -8.86
C HIS A 489 -32.06 -13.21 -8.57
N ALA A 490 -31.85 -12.84 -7.30
CA ALA A 490 -31.03 -11.69 -6.92
C ALA A 490 -29.55 -12.05 -7.06
N ALA A 491 -28.95 -11.68 -8.18
CA ALA A 491 -27.61 -12.13 -8.51
C ALA A 491 -26.50 -11.36 -7.77
N ASN A 492 -26.63 -10.02 -7.64
CA ASN A 492 -25.77 -9.20 -6.80
C ASN A 492 -26.61 -8.35 -5.86
N ILE A 493 -26.13 -8.13 -4.65
CA ILE A 493 -26.76 -7.27 -3.65
C ILE A 493 -25.63 -6.48 -2.96
N THR A 494 -25.83 -5.17 -2.81
CA THR A 494 -24.97 -4.33 -1.98
C THR A 494 -25.82 -3.43 -1.11
N ALA A 495 -25.39 -3.20 0.12
CA ALA A 495 -26.03 -2.29 1.07
C ALA A 495 -25.33 -0.94 1.08
N GLY A 496 -26.07 0.12 1.39
CA GLY A 496 -25.52 1.44 1.56
C GLY A 496 -26.62 2.50 1.72
N ARG A 497 -26.24 3.72 2.05
CA ARG A 497 -27.17 4.85 2.19
C ARG A 497 -27.44 5.46 0.83
N PHE A 498 -28.65 5.24 0.33
CA PHE A 498 -29.08 5.72 -0.99
C PHE A 498 -30.24 6.73 -0.92
N GLY A 499 -30.38 7.44 0.22
CA GLY A 499 -31.26 8.62 0.36
C GLY A 499 -32.75 8.37 0.25
N GLY A 500 -33.22 7.18 0.59
CA GLY A 500 -34.63 6.84 0.59
C GLY A 500 -35.13 6.52 2.00
N GLY A 501 -36.24 7.13 2.46
CA GLY A 501 -36.90 6.71 3.68
C GLY A 501 -36.22 7.17 4.98
N ASN A 502 -35.91 6.25 5.90
CA ASN A 502 -35.26 6.57 7.17
C ASN A 502 -33.74 6.70 6.96
N THR A 503 -33.24 7.93 6.98
CA THR A 503 -31.83 8.25 6.75
C THR A 503 -30.86 7.69 7.81
N ALA A 504 -31.35 7.07 8.87
CA ALA A 504 -30.55 6.40 9.89
C ALA A 504 -30.26 4.93 9.55
N LYS A 505 -30.89 4.37 8.52
CA LYS A 505 -30.75 2.96 8.12
C LYS A 505 -30.23 2.86 6.69
N ASP A 506 -29.54 1.77 6.41
CA ASP A 506 -29.04 1.48 5.07
C ASP A 506 -30.11 0.81 4.20
N ASP A 507 -29.97 0.98 2.89
CA ASP A 507 -30.80 0.49 1.81
C ASP A 507 -30.12 -0.66 1.08
N LEU A 508 -30.83 -1.35 0.15
CA LEU A 508 -30.25 -2.39 -0.68
C LEU A 508 -30.39 -2.05 -2.17
N VAL A 509 -29.30 -2.15 -2.92
CA VAL A 509 -29.34 -2.22 -4.38
C VAL A 509 -29.22 -3.68 -4.80
N VAL A 510 -30.18 -4.13 -5.60
CA VAL A 510 -30.27 -5.52 -6.09
C VAL A 510 -30.23 -5.54 -7.61
N ARG A 511 -29.28 -6.26 -8.17
CA ARG A 511 -29.25 -6.62 -9.57
C ARG A 511 -29.82 -8.02 -9.75
N TRP A 512 -30.88 -8.13 -10.54
CA TRP A 512 -31.56 -9.38 -10.85
C TRP A 512 -30.91 -10.08 -12.05
N ASP A 513 -30.97 -11.40 -12.12
CA ASP A 513 -30.39 -12.19 -13.21
C ASP A 513 -30.94 -11.81 -14.59
N GLY A 514 -32.19 -11.36 -14.67
CA GLY A 514 -32.80 -10.79 -15.88
C GLY A 514 -32.36 -9.37 -16.24
N GLY A 515 -31.37 -8.79 -15.54
CA GLY A 515 -30.81 -7.48 -15.83
C GLY A 515 -31.63 -6.28 -15.31
N GLY A 516 -32.63 -6.51 -14.47
CA GLY A 516 -33.28 -5.45 -13.71
C GLY A 516 -32.41 -4.99 -12.56
N VAL A 517 -32.46 -3.71 -12.20
CA VAL A 517 -31.81 -3.15 -11.01
C VAL A 517 -32.87 -2.46 -10.17
N THR A 518 -32.94 -2.82 -8.89
CA THR A 518 -33.95 -2.30 -7.94
C THR A 518 -33.25 -1.77 -6.70
N LEU A 519 -33.64 -0.59 -6.25
CA LEU A 519 -33.31 -0.05 -4.94
C LEU A 519 -34.44 -0.38 -3.97
N TYR A 520 -34.11 -0.99 -2.86
CA TYR A 520 -35.00 -1.22 -1.72
C TYR A 520 -34.63 -0.27 -0.60
N THR A 521 -35.58 0.58 -0.22
CA THR A 521 -35.43 1.50 0.91
C THR A 521 -36.20 0.98 2.11
N ASP A 522 -35.95 1.50 3.30
CA ASP A 522 -36.55 1.06 4.54
C ASP A 522 -36.39 -0.46 4.79
N VAL A 523 -35.18 -0.96 4.62
CA VAL A 523 -34.82 -2.33 4.99
C VAL A 523 -34.50 -2.36 6.48
N ASP A 524 -35.12 -3.27 7.22
CA ASP A 524 -34.91 -3.39 8.65
C ASP A 524 -35.21 -4.81 9.20
N ALA A 525 -35.24 -4.94 10.52
CA ALA A 525 -35.54 -6.20 11.20
C ALA A 525 -36.96 -6.73 10.93
N ASP A 526 -37.89 -5.86 10.57
CA ASP A 526 -39.29 -6.22 10.25
C ASP A 526 -39.48 -6.62 8.79
N GLY A 527 -38.52 -6.24 7.91
CA GLY A 527 -38.61 -6.67 6.52
C GLY A 527 -37.88 -5.79 5.50
N ILE A 528 -38.29 -5.98 4.26
CA ILE A 528 -37.87 -5.20 3.09
C ILE A 528 -39.15 -4.55 2.56
N HIS A 529 -39.27 -3.23 2.64
CA HIS A 529 -40.57 -2.55 2.53
C HIS A 529 -40.74 -1.85 1.20
N ALA A 530 -40.05 -0.74 0.94
CA ALA A 530 -40.25 0.08 -0.26
C ALA A 530 -39.28 -0.35 -1.38
N GLU A 531 -39.74 -0.29 -2.63
CA GLU A 531 -38.90 -0.58 -3.78
C GLU A 531 -39.00 0.51 -4.85
N ARG A 532 -37.90 0.80 -5.50
CA ARG A 532 -37.77 1.69 -6.65
C ARG A 532 -36.97 1.02 -7.75
N GLN A 533 -37.58 0.85 -8.93
CA GLN A 533 -36.85 0.32 -10.08
C GLN A 533 -35.87 1.38 -10.61
N LEU A 534 -34.55 1.07 -10.60
CA LEU A 534 -33.52 1.90 -11.18
C LEU A 534 -33.30 1.60 -12.67
N ALA A 535 -33.31 0.31 -13.02
CA ALA A 535 -33.26 -0.14 -14.42
C ALA A 535 -34.24 -1.28 -14.65
N LYS A 536 -34.98 -1.21 -15.78
CA LYS A 536 -35.76 -2.34 -16.27
C LYS A 536 -34.84 -3.46 -16.75
N SER A 537 -35.35 -4.70 -16.78
CA SER A 537 -34.65 -5.82 -17.36
C SER A 537 -34.14 -5.48 -18.77
N ASN A 538 -32.85 -5.72 -19.00
CA ASN A 538 -32.16 -5.42 -20.24
C ASN A 538 -30.98 -6.40 -20.45
N THR A 539 -30.23 -6.23 -21.54
CA THR A 539 -29.11 -7.11 -21.92
C THR A 539 -27.76 -6.63 -21.40
N THR A 540 -27.67 -5.44 -20.79
CA THR A 540 -26.39 -4.88 -20.28
C THR A 540 -26.13 -5.35 -18.85
N TRP A 541 -27.09 -5.18 -17.95
CA TRP A 541 -26.90 -5.50 -16.53
C TRP A 541 -26.67 -6.98 -16.20
N PRO A 542 -27.06 -7.99 -17.02
CA PRO A 542 -26.61 -9.37 -16.80
C PRO A 542 -25.10 -9.56 -16.84
N HIS A 543 -24.36 -8.63 -17.49
CA HIS A 543 -22.89 -8.62 -17.55
C HIS A 543 -22.20 -8.01 -16.33
N THR A 544 -22.97 -7.57 -15.31
CA THR A 544 -22.39 -7.16 -14.04
C THR A 544 -21.76 -8.35 -13.33
N ALA A 545 -20.48 -8.27 -13.10
CA ALA A 545 -19.74 -9.29 -12.36
C ALA A 545 -19.79 -9.01 -10.85
N ASP A 546 -19.75 -7.72 -10.44
CA ASP A 546 -19.76 -7.35 -9.04
C ASP A 546 -20.33 -5.93 -8.80
N LEU A 547 -20.86 -5.69 -7.59
CA LEU A 547 -21.37 -4.40 -7.11
C LEU A 547 -20.81 -4.09 -5.73
N ALA A 548 -20.48 -2.83 -5.47
CA ALA A 548 -20.17 -2.33 -4.13
C ALA A 548 -20.72 -0.91 -3.95
N ALA A 549 -21.35 -0.66 -2.80
CA ALA A 549 -21.72 0.69 -2.38
C ALA A 549 -20.56 1.34 -1.64
N GLY A 550 -20.34 2.63 -1.83
CA GLY A 550 -19.30 3.39 -1.13
C GLY A 550 -19.41 4.88 -1.40
N ASP A 551 -18.74 5.67 -0.59
CA ASP A 551 -18.63 7.12 -0.75
C ASP A 551 -17.42 7.45 -1.64
N PHE A 552 -17.65 7.55 -2.96
CA PHE A 552 -16.60 7.85 -3.93
C PHE A 552 -16.64 9.30 -4.44
N SER A 553 -17.74 10.00 -4.25
CA SER A 553 -17.92 11.39 -4.70
C SER A 553 -17.62 12.42 -3.61
N GLY A 554 -17.37 11.98 -2.38
CA GLY A 554 -17.10 12.79 -1.19
C GLY A 554 -18.29 12.88 -0.23
N PRO A 555 -18.14 13.48 0.94
CA PRO A 555 -19.06 13.36 2.08
C PRO A 555 -20.42 14.04 1.88
N SER A 556 -21.09 13.74 0.77
CA SER A 556 -22.44 14.24 0.45
C SER A 556 -23.54 13.57 1.29
N GLY A 557 -23.26 12.46 1.94
CA GLY A 557 -24.19 11.68 2.75
C GLY A 557 -24.91 10.57 1.99
N ASP A 558 -25.01 10.64 0.66
CA ASP A 558 -25.55 9.57 -0.20
C ASP A 558 -24.42 8.81 -0.88
N GLN A 559 -24.47 7.49 -0.83
CA GLN A 559 -23.41 6.65 -1.40
C GLN A 559 -23.60 6.43 -2.90
N ASP A 560 -22.48 6.12 -3.54
CA ASP A 560 -22.33 5.82 -4.95
C ASP A 560 -22.36 4.30 -5.18
N LEU A 561 -22.56 3.90 -6.42
CA LEU A 561 -22.56 2.49 -6.81
C LEU A 561 -21.37 2.19 -7.72
N PHE A 562 -20.41 1.43 -7.21
CA PHE A 562 -19.34 0.82 -8.00
C PHE A 562 -19.87 -0.41 -8.74
N VAL A 563 -19.52 -0.55 -10.02
CA VAL A 563 -19.89 -1.68 -10.87
C VAL A 563 -18.65 -2.20 -11.59
N ARG A 564 -18.36 -3.48 -11.43
CA ARG A 564 -17.39 -4.21 -12.24
C ARG A 564 -18.12 -5.08 -13.25
N TRP A 565 -17.82 -4.89 -14.51
CA TRP A 565 -18.39 -5.66 -15.63
C TRP A 565 -17.53 -6.88 -15.96
N ASP A 566 -18.11 -7.92 -16.52
CA ASP A 566 -17.45 -9.20 -16.83
C ASP A 566 -16.38 -9.08 -17.91
N ASP A 567 -16.43 -8.04 -18.73
CA ASP A 567 -15.43 -7.72 -19.75
C ASP A 567 -14.24 -6.90 -19.20
N GLY A 568 -14.29 -6.51 -17.93
CA GLY A 568 -13.25 -5.76 -17.24
C GLY A 568 -13.43 -4.24 -17.26
N GLU A 569 -14.54 -3.74 -17.78
CA GLU A 569 -14.94 -2.35 -17.54
C GLU A 569 -15.25 -2.13 -16.05
N VAL A 570 -14.92 -0.94 -15.55
CA VAL A 570 -15.25 -0.51 -14.19
C VAL A 570 -15.89 0.86 -14.27
N THR A 571 -17.08 0.99 -13.68
CA THR A 571 -17.85 2.24 -13.64
C THR A 571 -18.28 2.57 -12.21
N VAL A 572 -18.45 3.86 -11.93
CA VAL A 572 -19.11 4.37 -10.72
C VAL A 572 -20.33 5.18 -11.15
N TYR A 573 -21.47 4.92 -10.54
CA TYR A 573 -22.69 5.72 -10.65
C TYR A 573 -22.79 6.62 -9.42
N GLU A 574 -22.55 7.92 -9.62
CA GLU A 574 -22.53 8.94 -8.56
C GLU A 574 -23.95 9.36 -8.17
N ASP A 575 -24.16 9.66 -6.89
CA ASP A 575 -25.45 10.13 -6.32
C ASP A 575 -26.63 9.23 -6.70
N LEU A 576 -26.53 7.93 -6.46
CA LEU A 576 -27.53 6.95 -6.91
C LEU A 576 -28.96 7.29 -6.44
N ALA A 577 -29.09 7.87 -5.26
CA ALA A 577 -30.37 8.26 -4.68
C ALA A 577 -31.08 9.33 -5.51
N ALA A 578 -30.40 10.42 -5.82
CA ALA A 578 -30.98 11.57 -6.53
C ALA A 578 -30.95 11.39 -8.05
N ALA A 579 -29.83 10.90 -8.59
CA ALA A 579 -29.63 10.80 -10.03
C ALA A 579 -30.08 9.46 -10.64
N GLY A 580 -30.24 8.41 -9.81
CA GLY A 580 -30.38 7.05 -10.31
C GLY A 580 -29.11 6.63 -11.04
N LEU A 581 -29.25 5.85 -12.11
CA LEU A 581 -28.11 5.38 -12.94
C LEU A 581 -27.76 6.37 -14.08
N LYS A 582 -27.72 7.68 -13.81
CA LYS A 582 -27.53 8.70 -14.84
C LYS A 582 -26.16 9.38 -14.83
N LYS A 583 -25.52 9.47 -13.67
CA LYS A 583 -24.18 10.05 -13.52
C LYS A 583 -23.15 8.91 -13.54
N GLU A 584 -22.77 8.47 -14.72
CA GLU A 584 -21.84 7.37 -14.91
C GLU A 584 -20.42 7.86 -15.20
N HIS A 585 -19.43 7.30 -14.51
CA HIS A 585 -18.01 7.57 -14.68
C HIS A 585 -17.27 6.27 -14.94
N GLN A 586 -16.59 6.19 -16.09
CA GLN A 586 -15.78 5.03 -16.43
C GLN A 586 -14.38 5.14 -15.80
N LEU A 587 -14.05 4.28 -14.85
CA LEU A 587 -12.75 4.23 -14.20
C LEU A 587 -11.75 3.35 -14.97
N ARG A 588 -12.22 2.28 -15.60
CA ARG A 588 -11.41 1.39 -16.46
C ARG A 588 -12.20 0.98 -17.68
N PRO A 589 -11.55 0.95 -18.86
CA PRO A 589 -12.22 0.51 -20.08
C PRO A 589 -12.42 -1.01 -20.11
N ALA A 590 -13.31 -1.45 -20.97
CA ALA A 590 -13.47 -2.86 -21.33
C ALA A 590 -12.13 -3.51 -21.69
N LYS A 591 -11.98 -4.81 -21.42
CA LYS A 591 -10.75 -5.62 -21.60
C LYS A 591 -9.59 -5.20 -20.69
N SER A 592 -9.83 -4.43 -19.65
CA SER A 592 -8.84 -4.15 -18.62
C SER A 592 -8.51 -5.39 -17.78
N ALA A 593 -7.48 -5.31 -16.93
CA ALA A 593 -7.14 -6.40 -16.00
C ALA A 593 -8.27 -6.74 -15.02
N TRP A 594 -9.21 -5.83 -14.81
CA TRP A 594 -10.35 -5.99 -13.89
C TRP A 594 -11.33 -7.08 -14.31
N ARG A 595 -11.29 -7.55 -15.56
CA ARG A 595 -12.01 -8.77 -15.98
C ARG A 595 -11.65 -10.01 -15.17
N SER A 596 -10.49 -10.01 -14.52
CA SER A 596 -9.99 -11.12 -13.70
C SER A 596 -10.32 -10.96 -12.20
N GLY A 597 -10.90 -9.84 -11.77
CA GLY A 597 -11.35 -9.65 -10.39
C GLY A 597 -12.39 -10.73 -10.02
N LEU A 598 -12.33 -11.23 -8.79
CA LEU A 598 -13.24 -12.27 -8.29
C LEU A 598 -14.33 -11.68 -7.40
N LEU A 599 -13.95 -10.90 -6.40
CA LEU A 599 -14.84 -10.26 -5.43
C LEU A 599 -14.38 -8.84 -5.19
N THR A 600 -15.31 -7.91 -5.00
CA THR A 600 -14.99 -6.51 -4.65
C THR A 600 -15.97 -6.02 -3.59
N THR A 601 -15.47 -5.30 -2.60
CA THR A 601 -16.27 -4.60 -1.59
C THR A 601 -15.66 -3.23 -1.32
N ALA A 602 -16.45 -2.29 -0.78
CA ALA A 602 -16.01 -0.95 -0.47
C ALA A 602 -16.17 -0.63 1.01
N GLY A 603 -15.33 0.25 1.53
CA GLY A 603 -15.39 0.75 2.91
C GLY A 603 -14.19 1.62 3.26
N ALA A 604 -14.23 2.28 4.42
CA ALA A 604 -13.17 3.15 4.90
C ALA A 604 -12.06 2.32 5.59
N PHE A 605 -11.04 1.87 4.86
CA PHE A 605 -9.96 1.04 5.41
C PHE A 605 -8.70 1.84 5.80
N GLY A 606 -8.59 3.07 5.36
CA GLY A 606 -7.43 3.92 5.59
C GLY A 606 -7.77 5.38 5.79
N GLY A 607 -6.86 6.10 6.38
CA GLY A 607 -7.06 7.37 6.99
C GLY A 607 -7.51 8.56 6.18
N GLY A 608 -8.69 9.06 6.39
CA GLY A 608 -8.91 10.49 6.52
C GLY A 608 -9.29 11.31 5.30
N SER A 609 -9.45 10.75 4.10
CA SER A 609 -9.93 11.52 2.94
C SER A 609 -11.46 11.76 2.95
N GLY A 610 -12.20 10.98 3.74
CA GLY A 610 -13.67 10.97 3.71
C GLY A 610 -14.23 10.28 2.48
N GLN A 611 -13.41 9.52 1.75
CA GLN A 611 -13.78 8.68 0.62
C GLN A 611 -13.52 7.21 0.97
N ASP A 612 -14.32 6.33 0.39
CA ASP A 612 -14.17 4.90 0.60
C ASP A 612 -13.09 4.30 -0.32
N ASP A 613 -12.51 3.22 0.18
CA ASP A 613 -11.53 2.38 -0.49
C ASP A 613 -12.22 1.16 -1.10
N LEU A 614 -11.56 0.50 -2.05
CA LEU A 614 -12.01 -0.78 -2.59
C LEU A 614 -11.07 -1.91 -2.17
N VAL A 615 -11.61 -3.01 -1.68
CA VAL A 615 -10.86 -4.27 -1.49
C VAL A 615 -11.29 -5.25 -2.56
N THR A 616 -10.34 -5.75 -3.35
CA THR A 616 -10.60 -6.68 -4.46
C THR A 616 -9.79 -7.95 -4.31
N LEU A 617 -10.46 -9.09 -4.38
CA LEU A 617 -9.85 -10.41 -4.47
C LEU A 617 -9.57 -10.76 -5.93
N TRP A 618 -8.35 -11.21 -6.20
CA TRP A 618 -7.88 -11.63 -7.52
C TRP A 618 -7.57 -13.13 -7.55
N PRO A 619 -7.39 -13.73 -8.73
CA PRO A 619 -6.95 -15.12 -8.87
C PRO A 619 -5.70 -15.42 -8.05
N LYS A 620 -5.57 -16.67 -7.60
CA LYS A 620 -4.49 -17.16 -6.73
C LYS A 620 -4.45 -16.50 -5.36
N GLY A 621 -5.58 -15.95 -4.92
CA GLY A 621 -5.73 -15.37 -3.60
C GLY A 621 -5.00 -14.04 -3.40
N LYS A 622 -4.61 -13.33 -4.45
CA LYS A 622 -4.13 -11.95 -4.30
C LYS A 622 -5.28 -11.09 -3.77
N LEU A 623 -5.01 -10.29 -2.74
CA LEU A 623 -5.94 -9.31 -2.21
C LEU A 623 -5.33 -7.92 -2.34
N SER A 624 -6.04 -7.01 -2.99
CA SER A 624 -5.60 -5.63 -3.19
C SER A 624 -6.58 -4.65 -2.57
N LEU A 625 -6.05 -3.57 -2.00
CA LEU A 625 -6.81 -2.41 -1.55
C LEU A 625 -6.48 -1.24 -2.47
N TYR A 626 -7.50 -0.53 -2.93
CA TYR A 626 -7.39 0.70 -3.72
C TYR A 626 -7.83 1.86 -2.85
N ALA A 627 -6.84 2.55 -2.28
CA ALA A 627 -7.05 3.58 -1.29
C ALA A 627 -7.55 4.89 -1.90
N ASP A 628 -8.46 5.61 -1.21
CA ASP A 628 -8.97 6.91 -1.65
C ASP A 628 -9.52 6.88 -3.08
N THR A 629 -10.29 5.85 -3.43
CA THR A 629 -10.96 5.74 -4.74
C THR A 629 -12.01 6.84 -4.87
N THR A 630 -12.02 7.54 -6.02
CA THR A 630 -13.01 8.58 -6.29
C THR A 630 -14.00 8.17 -7.36
N ALA A 631 -15.11 8.89 -7.49
CA ALA A 631 -16.07 8.64 -8.57
C ALA A 631 -15.46 8.70 -9.98
N THR A 632 -14.33 9.39 -10.17
CA THR A 632 -13.70 9.59 -11.47
C THR A 632 -12.31 8.97 -11.61
N SER A 633 -11.75 8.40 -10.54
CA SER A 633 -10.40 7.85 -10.52
C SER A 633 -10.29 6.65 -9.60
N LEU A 634 -9.90 5.53 -10.17
CA LEU A 634 -9.49 4.39 -9.37
C LEU A 634 -8.10 4.67 -8.80
N ALA A 635 -8.03 4.68 -7.48
CA ALA A 635 -6.84 5.08 -6.76
C ALA A 635 -5.73 4.02 -6.79
N ARG A 636 -4.71 4.29 -6.05
CA ARG A 636 -3.51 3.53 -5.84
C ARG A 636 -3.78 2.14 -5.27
N GLU A 637 -3.14 1.13 -5.85
CA GLU A 637 -3.19 -0.24 -5.35
C GLU A 637 -2.21 -0.47 -4.20
N HIS A 638 -2.72 -0.96 -3.07
CA HIS A 638 -1.96 -1.56 -1.99
C HIS A 638 -2.13 -3.08 -2.03
N ASN A 639 -1.04 -3.80 -2.08
CA ASN A 639 -1.09 -5.26 -2.08
C ASN A 639 -1.22 -5.79 -0.64
N LEU A 640 -2.41 -6.18 -0.22
CA LEU A 640 -2.67 -6.73 1.13
C LEU A 640 -2.18 -8.17 1.26
N VAL A 641 -2.40 -8.99 0.23
CA VAL A 641 -1.98 -10.40 0.17
C VAL A 641 -1.45 -10.68 -1.23
N PRO A 642 -0.21 -11.18 -1.39
CA PRO A 642 0.32 -11.52 -2.72
C PRO A 642 -0.38 -12.75 -3.30
N ALA A 643 -0.43 -12.83 -4.62
CA ALA A 643 -0.80 -14.05 -5.30
C ALA A 643 0.13 -15.21 -4.92
N MET A 644 -0.39 -16.42 -4.83
CA MET A 644 0.45 -17.60 -4.73
C MET A 644 1.45 -17.65 -5.91
N ALA A 645 2.68 -18.00 -5.61
CA ALA A 645 3.66 -18.36 -6.62
C ALA A 645 3.17 -19.58 -7.45
N ASN A 646 3.54 -19.64 -8.71
CA ASN A 646 3.24 -20.78 -9.59
C ASN A 646 4.04 -22.00 -9.18
#